data_2ab29ddda14bcb7015a2f323934ce83e
#
_entry.id   2ab29ddda14bcb7015a2f323934ce83e
#
_cell.length_a   1.000
_cell.length_b   1.000
_cell.length_c   1.000
_cell.angle_alpha   90.00
_cell.angle_beta   90.00
_cell.angle_gamma   90.00
#
_symmetry.space_group_name_H-M   'P 1'
#
loop_
_entity.id
_entity.type
_entity.pdbx_description
1 polymer ?
#
loop_
_entity_poly.entity_id
_entity_poly.type
_entity_poly.pdbx_seq_one_letter_code
_entity_poly.pdbx_strand_id
1 'polypeptide(L)'
;MTQPRQDDADSQQESEEKAETQPPQHEPTGPAPQQADGGTASAEKTDDETADEIVDEAVNKEADTQAEEGDDSPVGEDQGSGSASTDEAADDAPHTDAEDAADTDAEASDDTDAETEDETDTPSTSPSTKRRRSPASTRRHRRSLGQTVSRGVGVLTSLALAAAVGGVTWWGYTAPTTPTPQLQALSLAQPGGTTTYVCPHAPTNTLRGTDVGAMESATAIVPAKGDGAAKSATYAGRSIPTDTATSMSTAEGGILTLAPADGRVANAVGAVTTLTKSGDLRGLTAAPCTQPSAMSWIVGGSIAAGSSAELRLVNPGVTPATAKVTLYGSIGRLSLPSNGEITVPAGGSSSLALETKGSQDPRIAVSVEADGGSVVPTLVTESLDGETPAGTDVITPGAAPATDLVIPGVEITEPATQGEVPDAKTGADSSDTPAVRIVNPGAAPATVSVTMLGKDGARPLSGAQSVTIDAGSVFDIQLAGVPAGTYGVQVTSNTPVGAAVRMVRSGGEYPARSKALVHDQAWAQAALPGAADSGLLAVPRAASLSSAVTVANSGETTSVTLSSLDGSWKQDVKVAKGSSSVVEVPAKVSAVRLNAAGRKGSSGTSHTPSGLAAATIVTAQAGGDLAGTLISTVPAQPDATVQAQRRILLD
;
A
#
# COMPACT_ATOMS: atom_id res chain seq x y z
N MET A 1 -44.27 33.31 -40.04
CA MET A 1 -43.75 34.02 -41.19
C MET A 1 -42.31 33.53 -41.33
N THR A 2 -41.81 32.77 -42.22
CA THR A 2 -42.18 32.22 -43.52
C THR A 2 -41.09 31.20 -43.82
N GLN A 3 -41.40 29.96 -43.90
CA GLN A 3 -40.76 29.01 -44.85
C GLN A 3 -41.30 29.37 -46.24
N PRO A 4 -40.82 28.91 -47.37
CA PRO A 4 -40.28 27.59 -47.73
C PRO A 4 -39.20 27.60 -48.85
N ARG A 5 -38.65 26.50 -49.26
CA ARG A 5 -38.84 25.49 -50.31
C ARG A 5 -37.48 24.96 -50.74
N GLN A 6 -37.16 23.69 -50.71
CA GLN A 6 -37.49 22.55 -51.64
C GLN A 6 -37.23 22.83 -53.12
N ASP A 7 -36.36 21.98 -53.69
CA ASP A 7 -36.48 21.28 -54.97
C ASP A 7 -35.15 20.56 -55.22
N ASP A 8 -35.05 19.27 -55.23
CA ASP A 8 -35.50 18.20 -56.09
C ASP A 8 -34.59 17.88 -57.26
N ALA A 9 -34.47 16.56 -57.44
CA ALA A 9 -34.23 15.78 -58.64
C ALA A 9 -32.78 15.44 -58.98
N ASP A 10 -32.40 14.30 -59.24
CA ASP A 10 -32.93 12.99 -59.60
C ASP A 10 -31.87 12.27 -60.44
N SER A 11 -31.77 10.97 -60.23
CA SER A 11 -31.52 9.86 -61.15
C SER A 11 -30.22 9.75 -61.97
N GLN A 12 -29.53 8.64 -61.91
CA GLN A 12 -29.60 7.38 -62.71
C GLN A 12 -28.29 6.62 -62.45
N GLN A 13 -28.24 5.44 -61.92
CA GLN A 13 -28.42 4.10 -62.50
C GLN A 13 -27.64 3.85 -63.80
N GLU A 14 -26.68 2.91 -63.69
CA GLU A 14 -26.37 1.76 -64.58
C GLU A 14 -25.04 1.16 -64.11
N SER A 15 -24.99 0.01 -63.57
CA SER A 15 -25.00 -1.40 -64.04
C SER A 15 -23.80 -1.83 -64.89
N GLU A 16 -23.35 -3.03 -64.60
CA GLU A 16 -22.43 -3.96 -65.28
C GLU A 16 -20.94 -3.86 -64.96
N GLU A 17 -20.17 -4.88 -64.80
CA GLU A 17 -20.29 -6.33 -64.91
C GLU A 17 -18.98 -6.95 -64.41
N LYS A 18 -19.11 -8.14 -63.88
CA LYS A 18 -18.11 -9.19 -63.60
C LYS A 18 -16.78 -9.10 -64.33
N ALA A 19 -15.71 -9.40 -63.57
CA ALA A 19 -14.71 -10.39 -63.99
C ALA A 19 -13.96 -10.96 -62.79
N GLU A 20 -14.24 -12.18 -62.56
CA GLU A 20 -13.57 -13.23 -61.79
C GLU A 20 -12.21 -13.51 -62.44
N THR A 21 -11.11 -13.56 -61.60
CA THR A 21 -9.94 -14.36 -61.99
C THR A 21 -9.22 -14.82 -60.72
N GLN A 22 -9.33 -16.12 -60.50
CA GLN A 22 -8.56 -16.92 -59.53
C GLN A 22 -7.12 -17.11 -59.99
N PRO A 23 -6.19 -17.50 -59.04
CA PRO A 23 -4.76 -17.62 -59.28
C PRO A 23 -4.33 -18.98 -59.84
N PRO A 24 -3.13 -19.12 -60.41
CA PRO A 24 -2.59 -20.43 -60.74
C PRO A 24 -1.77 -21.02 -59.61
N GLN A 25 -2.16 -22.21 -59.25
CA GLN A 25 -1.34 -23.23 -58.57
C GLN A 25 -0.28 -23.77 -59.51
N HIS A 26 0.91 -23.98 -59.00
CA HIS A 26 1.83 -24.97 -59.50
C HIS A 26 2.62 -25.64 -58.38
N GLU A 27 2.27 -26.84 -58.08
CA GLU A 27 3.14 -27.93 -57.57
C GLU A 27 3.50 -28.83 -58.79
N PRO A 28 4.33 -29.89 -58.63
CA PRO A 28 5.61 -30.10 -57.93
C PRO A 28 6.66 -30.69 -58.86
N THR A 29 7.90 -30.84 -58.39
CA THR A 29 8.73 -32.03 -58.75
C THR A 29 10.03 -32.03 -57.92
N GLY A 30 10.17 -33.03 -57.06
CA GLY A 30 11.45 -33.52 -56.63
C GLY A 30 12.14 -34.39 -57.71
N PRO A 31 13.32 -34.94 -57.50
CA PRO A 31 13.59 -35.91 -56.44
C PRO A 31 15.02 -35.85 -55.83
N ALA A 32 15.18 -36.47 -54.68
CA ALA A 32 16.43 -37.07 -54.19
C ALA A 32 16.70 -38.36 -54.98
N PRO A 33 17.81 -39.10 -54.88
CA PRO A 33 18.87 -39.15 -53.85
C PRO A 33 20.30 -39.37 -54.42
N GLN A 34 21.36 -39.42 -53.61
CA GLN A 34 22.27 -40.58 -53.48
C GLN A 34 23.62 -40.22 -52.82
N GLN A 35 23.97 -41.08 -51.91
CA GLN A 35 25.27 -41.32 -51.28
C GLN A 35 26.40 -41.56 -52.26
N ALA A 36 27.64 -41.28 -51.85
CA ALA A 36 28.84 -42.13 -51.85
C ALA A 36 30.05 -41.25 -51.47
N ASP A 37 30.69 -41.58 -50.37
CA ASP A 37 31.92 -42.39 -50.25
C ASP A 37 33.23 -41.69 -50.66
N GLY A 38 34.15 -41.62 -49.69
CA GLY A 38 35.54 -42.11 -49.92
C GLY A 38 36.65 -41.07 -49.98
N GLY A 39 37.61 -41.20 -49.07
CA GLY A 39 39.00 -40.94 -49.37
C GLY A 39 39.70 -39.86 -48.51
N THR A 40 40.27 -40.26 -47.41
CA THR A 40 41.67 -40.45 -47.01
C THR A 40 42.75 -39.52 -47.56
N ALA A 41 43.60 -39.14 -46.62
CA ALA A 41 45.04 -38.93 -46.60
C ALA A 41 45.54 -37.47 -46.56
N SER A 42 46.22 -37.23 -45.52
CA SER A 42 47.65 -37.09 -45.17
C SER A 42 48.21 -35.68 -45.29
N ALA A 43 48.62 -35.16 -44.16
CA ALA A 43 49.97 -34.95 -43.64
C ALA A 43 50.76 -33.78 -44.23
N GLU A 44 51.22 -32.90 -43.38
CA GLU A 44 52.61 -32.41 -43.13
C GLU A 44 52.54 -31.14 -42.32
N LYS A 45 52.99 -31.10 -41.07
CA LYS A 45 54.30 -30.88 -40.44
C LYS A 45 55.06 -29.65 -40.90
N THR A 46 55.28 -28.73 -39.97
CA THR A 46 56.55 -28.12 -39.49
C THR A 46 56.21 -27.18 -38.34
N ASP A 47 56.64 -27.50 -37.11
CA ASP A 47 57.85 -27.17 -36.35
C ASP A 47 58.13 -25.66 -36.25
N ASP A 48 58.18 -25.05 -35.05
CA ASP A 48 59.35 -24.88 -34.21
C ASP A 48 59.00 -24.02 -32.94
N GLU A 49 59.27 -24.59 -31.80
CA GLU A 49 60.15 -24.20 -30.68
C GLU A 49 59.92 -22.79 -30.07
N THR A 50 59.92 -22.58 -28.76
CA THR A 50 60.65 -23.11 -27.57
C THR A 50 59.94 -22.59 -26.31
N ALA A 51 59.68 -23.39 -25.31
CA ALA A 51 60.38 -23.64 -24.03
C ALA A 51 60.27 -22.47 -23.03
N ASP A 52 59.96 -22.61 -21.79
CA ASP A 52 60.38 -23.37 -20.64
C ASP A 52 59.36 -23.26 -19.51
N GLU A 53 58.89 -24.32 -18.93
CA GLU A 53 59.33 -25.02 -17.71
C GLU A 53 59.15 -24.19 -16.42
N ILE A 54 58.47 -24.65 -15.33
CA ILE A 54 58.73 -25.71 -14.36
C ILE A 54 57.48 -25.83 -13.46
N VAL A 55 56.68 -26.94 -13.36
CA VAL A 55 56.82 -28.08 -12.44
C VAL A 55 56.74 -27.69 -10.96
N ASP A 56 55.93 -28.20 -10.04
CA ASP A 56 55.54 -29.55 -9.68
C ASP A 56 54.42 -29.56 -8.63
N GLU A 57 53.48 -30.42 -8.74
CA GLU A 57 53.23 -31.69 -8.02
C GLU A 57 52.65 -31.50 -6.59
N ALA A 58 51.45 -31.85 -6.39
CA ALA A 58 50.80 -33.11 -6.06
C ALA A 58 51.05 -33.62 -4.64
N VAL A 59 50.01 -34.17 -4.11
CA VAL A 59 49.89 -35.44 -3.35
C VAL A 59 49.14 -35.37 -2.03
N ASN A 60 47.99 -36.01 -2.11
CA ASN A 60 47.26 -36.69 -1.03
C ASN A 60 48.16 -37.50 -0.10
N LYS A 61 47.89 -37.47 1.20
CA LYS A 61 48.02 -38.69 2.02
C LYS A 61 47.19 -38.62 3.29
N GLU A 62 46.27 -39.56 3.39
CA GLU A 62 45.75 -40.15 4.62
C GLU A 62 46.85 -40.79 5.46
N ALA A 63 46.69 -40.81 6.78
CA ALA A 63 47.03 -41.88 7.72
C ALA A 63 46.82 -41.34 9.16
N ASP A 64 45.87 -41.81 9.86
CA ASP A 64 45.75 -42.86 10.87
C ASP A 64 46.98 -43.10 11.72
N THR A 65 46.87 -42.95 13.08
CA THR A 65 47.39 -43.78 14.17
C THR A 65 47.11 -43.18 15.54
N GLN A 66 46.22 -43.77 16.32
CA GLN A 66 46.35 -44.53 17.57
C GLN A 66 47.19 -43.88 18.72
N ALA A 67 46.50 -43.60 19.83
CA ALA A 67 46.47 -44.30 21.13
C ALA A 67 47.68 -44.08 22.07
N GLU A 68 47.42 -43.73 23.31
CA GLU A 68 47.80 -44.31 24.61
C GLU A 68 47.37 -43.33 25.72
N GLU A 69 46.49 -43.74 26.59
CA GLU A 69 46.52 -44.42 27.89
C GLU A 69 47.13 -43.62 29.04
N GLY A 70 46.38 -43.63 30.17
CA GLY A 70 46.80 -43.32 31.53
C GLY A 70 45.65 -42.67 32.32
N ASP A 71 44.75 -43.42 32.87
CA ASP A 71 44.66 -44.11 34.16
C ASP A 71 44.77 -43.18 35.36
N ASP A 72 43.69 -43.02 36.09
CA ASP A 72 43.56 -43.30 37.53
C ASP A 72 42.13 -43.00 38.02
N SER A 73 41.44 -44.06 38.43
CA SER A 73 40.32 -44.09 39.36
C SER A 73 40.88 -44.28 40.81
N PRO A 74 40.15 -44.18 41.95
CA PRO A 74 38.90 -44.91 42.19
C PRO A 74 37.88 -44.35 43.25
N VAL A 75 36.67 -44.96 43.23
CA VAL A 75 35.88 -45.63 44.30
C VAL A 75 35.09 -44.81 45.32
N GLY A 76 33.83 -45.23 45.45
CA GLY A 76 32.93 -45.12 46.61
C GLY A 76 31.47 -45.12 46.17
N GLU A 77 30.82 -46.23 45.84
CA GLU A 77 29.87 -47.10 46.57
C GLU A 77 29.00 -46.31 47.58
N ASP A 78 27.69 -46.38 47.48
CA ASP A 78 26.80 -47.42 48.01
C ASP A 78 25.31 -47.16 47.70
N GLN A 79 24.60 -48.05 47.09
CA GLN A 79 23.47 -48.93 47.37
C GLN A 79 22.22 -48.31 48.02
N GLY A 80 21.10 -48.75 47.43
CA GLY A 80 19.85 -49.06 48.10
C GLY A 80 18.59 -48.66 47.31
N SER A 81 18.09 -49.36 46.39
CA SER A 81 17.13 -50.47 46.34
C SER A 81 15.74 -50.16 46.93
N GLY A 82 14.71 -50.52 46.16
CA GLY A 82 13.38 -50.97 46.59
C GLY A 82 12.25 -50.16 45.98
N SER A 83 11.67 -50.52 44.94
CA SER A 83 10.59 -51.47 44.56
C SER A 83 9.25 -51.19 45.18
N ALA A 84 8.28 -51.09 44.28
CA ALA A 84 6.95 -51.71 44.22
C ALA A 84 5.74 -51.06 44.89
N SER A 85 4.82 -50.70 44.07
CA SER A 85 3.44 -51.25 43.90
C SER A 85 2.32 -50.74 44.79
N THR A 86 1.25 -50.49 44.11
CA THR A 86 -0.17 -50.86 44.28
C THR A 86 -1.08 -49.99 45.14
N ASP A 87 -2.12 -49.59 44.43
CA ASP A 87 -3.57 -49.74 44.64
C ASP A 87 -4.32 -48.81 45.62
N GLU A 88 -5.36 -48.33 44.99
CA GLU A 88 -6.78 -48.31 45.37
C GLU A 88 -7.33 -47.28 46.37
N ALA A 89 -8.34 -46.65 45.84
CA ALA A 89 -9.74 -46.49 46.31
C ALA A 89 -10.11 -45.38 47.31
N ALA A 90 -11.03 -44.59 46.79
CA ALA A 90 -12.39 -44.33 47.29
C ALA A 90 -12.61 -43.37 48.48
N ASP A 91 -13.69 -42.59 48.22
CA ASP A 91 -14.71 -42.04 49.14
C ASP A 91 -14.29 -40.91 50.12
N ASP A 92 -14.95 -39.78 50.08
CA ASP A 92 -16.29 -39.54 50.62
C ASP A 92 -16.60 -38.02 50.57
N ALA A 93 -17.81 -37.70 50.11
CA ALA A 93 -18.45 -36.41 50.33
C ALA A 93 -19.07 -36.39 51.75
N PRO A 94 -19.51 -35.24 52.31
CA PRO A 94 -20.92 -34.88 52.18
C PRO A 94 -21.21 -33.35 52.17
N HIS A 95 -22.25 -33.04 51.40
CA HIS A 95 -23.53 -32.33 51.66
C HIS A 95 -23.67 -31.40 52.88
N THR A 96 -24.29 -30.27 52.59
CA THR A 96 -25.56 -29.73 53.14
C THR A 96 -25.89 -28.47 52.35
N ASP A 97 -26.98 -28.38 51.56
CA ASP A 97 -28.40 -28.07 51.86
C ASP A 97 -28.57 -26.73 52.62
N ALA A 98 -29.45 -25.81 52.26
CA ALA A 98 -30.80 -25.84 51.69
C ALA A 98 -31.16 -24.38 51.35
N GLU A 99 -31.96 -24.17 50.33
CA GLU A 99 -33.37 -23.76 50.31
C GLU A 99 -33.62 -22.29 50.76
N ASP A 100 -34.44 -21.45 50.18
CA ASP A 100 -35.74 -21.65 49.52
C ASP A 100 -36.21 -20.34 48.86
N ALA A 101 -36.84 -20.42 47.73
CA ALA A 101 -38.14 -19.93 47.28
C ALA A 101 -38.48 -18.43 47.48
N ALA A 102 -39.18 -17.77 46.65
CA ALA A 102 -40.26 -17.96 45.70
C ALA A 102 -40.55 -16.55 45.10
N ASP A 103 -40.80 -16.45 43.87
CA ASP A 103 -42.09 -16.37 43.17
C ASP A 103 -42.92 -15.09 43.40
N THR A 104 -43.20 -14.36 42.38
CA THR A 104 -44.53 -14.13 41.80
C THR A 104 -44.54 -13.05 40.72
N ASP A 105 -44.96 -13.48 39.58
CA ASP A 105 -45.86 -13.05 38.53
C ASP A 105 -46.54 -11.65 38.65
N ALA A 106 -46.70 -11.10 37.47
CA ALA A 106 -47.94 -10.72 36.76
C ALA A 106 -47.78 -9.43 35.99
N GLU A 107 -47.80 -9.53 34.72
CA GLU A 107 -48.85 -9.19 33.72
C GLU A 107 -49.35 -7.73 33.66
N ALA A 108 -49.14 -7.23 32.50
CA ALA A 108 -50.08 -6.89 31.41
C ALA A 108 -50.70 -5.51 31.34
N SER A 109 -50.73 -5.07 30.09
CA SER A 109 -51.67 -4.21 29.34
C SER A 109 -51.60 -2.71 29.63
N ASP A 110 -51.65 -1.90 28.70
CA ASP A 110 -52.20 -1.72 27.36
C ASP A 110 -52.50 -0.23 27.17
N ASP A 111 -52.30 0.23 26.00
CA ASP A 111 -53.02 1.24 25.23
C ASP A 111 -52.93 2.77 25.49
N THR A 112 -52.63 3.35 24.38
CA THR A 112 -53.25 4.47 23.64
C THR A 112 -52.78 5.90 23.85
N ASP A 113 -52.31 6.37 22.72
CA ASP A 113 -52.62 7.56 21.93
C ASP A 113 -52.39 9.02 22.46
N ALA A 114 -51.75 9.68 21.54
CA ALA A 114 -52.10 10.99 20.97
C ALA A 114 -51.43 12.27 21.51
N GLU A 115 -50.67 12.78 20.60
CA GLU A 115 -50.64 14.13 20.03
C GLU A 115 -50.32 15.37 20.92
N THR A 116 -49.39 16.07 20.32
CA THR A 116 -49.30 17.54 20.05
C THR A 116 -48.70 18.48 21.08
N GLU A 117 -47.68 19.11 20.52
CA GLU A 117 -47.30 20.52 20.53
C GLU A 117 -46.83 21.21 21.84
N ASP A 118 -45.65 21.66 21.75
CA ASP A 118 -45.16 23.05 21.67
C ASP A 118 -44.69 23.75 22.96
N GLU A 119 -43.58 24.39 22.75
CA GLU A 119 -43.00 25.58 23.38
C GLU A 119 -42.47 25.58 24.83
N THR A 120 -41.15 25.81 24.81
CA THR A 120 -40.40 26.76 25.66
C THR A 120 -40.75 26.90 27.15
N ASP A 121 -39.84 26.68 28.05
CA ASP A 121 -39.15 27.75 28.76
C ASP A 121 -38.35 27.22 29.98
N THR A 122 -37.23 27.82 30.17
CA THR A 122 -36.26 27.61 31.23
C THR A 122 -36.78 28.05 32.61
N PRO A 123 -36.49 27.34 33.71
CA PRO A 123 -36.80 27.86 35.04
C PRO A 123 -35.59 28.49 35.72
N SER A 124 -35.80 29.70 36.17
CA SER A 124 -34.99 30.41 37.16
C SER A 124 -35.57 30.22 38.56
N THR A 125 -34.74 29.79 39.47
CA THR A 125 -35.03 29.62 40.89
C THR A 125 -34.92 30.90 41.69
N SER A 126 -35.97 31.13 42.48
CA SER A 126 -36.00 32.07 43.63
C SER A 126 -35.55 31.42 44.94
N PRO A 127 -35.24 32.20 46.00
CA PRO A 127 -36.14 32.05 47.17
C PRO A 127 -36.52 33.36 47.88
N SER A 128 -37.71 33.29 48.32
CA SER A 128 -38.55 33.97 49.33
C SER A 128 -37.87 34.46 50.61
N THR A 129 -38.37 35.70 51.13
CA THR A 129 -38.84 35.86 52.54
C THR A 129 -39.66 37.10 52.73
N LYS A 130 -40.90 36.91 53.14
CA LYS A 130 -41.78 37.44 54.20
C LYS A 130 -41.86 38.96 54.51
N ARG A 131 -43.09 39.44 54.22
CA ARG A 131 -44.08 40.18 55.07
C ARG A 131 -43.61 41.29 55.99
N ARG A 132 -44.26 42.51 55.84
CA ARG A 132 -45.12 43.10 56.85
C ARG A 132 -45.94 44.30 56.29
N ARG A 133 -47.17 44.45 56.89
CA ARG A 133 -48.30 45.29 56.55
C ARG A 133 -48.10 46.74 56.95
N SER A 134 -48.67 47.66 56.15
CA SER A 134 -49.47 48.88 56.28
C SER A 134 -49.49 49.70 57.62
N PRO A 135 -49.86 50.95 57.69
CA PRO A 135 -51.04 51.58 57.00
C PRO A 135 -50.86 53.05 56.53
N ALA A 136 -51.90 53.49 55.90
CA ALA A 136 -52.16 54.77 55.29
C ALA A 136 -52.08 56.00 56.21
N SER A 137 -51.73 57.12 55.66
CA SER A 137 -52.33 58.45 56.04
C SER A 137 -52.22 59.43 54.88
N THR A 138 -53.36 59.96 54.59
CA THR A 138 -53.69 61.12 53.76
C THR A 138 -53.03 62.40 54.20
N ARG A 139 -52.46 63.20 53.27
CA ARG A 139 -52.65 64.70 53.31
C ARG A 139 -52.21 65.35 51.97
N ARG A 140 -53.13 66.01 51.47
CA ARG A 140 -53.34 67.19 50.60
C ARG A 140 -52.09 67.97 50.11
N HIS A 141 -52.18 68.24 48.84
CA HIS A 141 -51.85 69.46 48.07
C HIS A 141 -50.70 70.38 48.48
N ARG A 142 -49.71 70.45 47.59
CA ARG A 142 -49.27 71.75 47.02
C ARG A 142 -48.65 71.52 45.64
N ARG A 143 -49.25 72.19 44.64
CA ARG A 143 -48.67 72.33 43.30
C ARG A 143 -47.40 73.15 43.41
N SER A 144 -46.29 72.69 42.89
CA SER A 144 -45.15 73.53 42.58
C SER A 144 -44.77 73.35 41.11
N LEU A 145 -44.71 74.47 40.45
CA LEU A 145 -44.32 74.67 39.05
C LEU A 145 -42.81 74.37 38.84
N GLY A 146 -42.35 73.18 39.13
CA GLY A 146 -40.90 72.82 38.92
C GLY A 146 -40.64 71.47 38.22
N GLN A 147 -41.69 70.73 37.83
CA GLN A 147 -41.59 69.38 37.37
C GLN A 147 -41.54 69.20 35.84
N THR A 148 -41.63 70.26 35.07
CA THR A 148 -41.57 70.15 33.58
C THR A 148 -40.18 70.31 33.00
N VAL A 149 -39.21 70.90 33.70
CA VAL A 149 -37.84 71.08 33.20
C VAL A 149 -36.97 69.81 33.46
N SER A 150 -37.22 69.09 34.57
CA SER A 150 -36.44 67.88 34.90
C SER A 150 -36.77 66.66 34.05
N ARG A 151 -37.96 66.54 33.44
CA ARG A 151 -38.34 65.48 32.53
C ARG A 151 -37.70 65.63 31.12
N GLY A 152 -37.53 66.89 30.69
CA GLY A 152 -36.86 67.17 29.41
C GLY A 152 -35.35 66.85 29.41
N VAL A 153 -34.69 67.16 30.51
CA VAL A 153 -33.25 66.87 30.65
C VAL A 153 -32.98 65.33 30.78
N GLY A 154 -33.88 64.63 31.53
CA GLY A 154 -33.74 63.17 31.66
C GLY A 154 -33.96 62.40 30.32
N VAL A 155 -34.89 62.87 29.48
CA VAL A 155 -35.13 62.25 28.15
C VAL A 155 -33.99 62.59 27.17
N LEU A 156 -33.47 63.80 27.23
CA LEU A 156 -32.31 64.16 26.37
C LEU A 156 -31.02 63.43 26.76
N THR A 157 -30.78 63.20 28.06
CA THR A 157 -29.60 62.42 28.50
C THR A 157 -29.76 60.96 28.21
N SER A 158 -30.94 60.36 28.32
CA SER A 158 -31.17 58.96 27.95
C SER A 158 -31.05 58.74 26.42
N LEU A 159 -31.55 59.66 25.61
CA LEU A 159 -31.37 59.63 24.15
C LEU A 159 -29.91 59.82 23.75
N ALA A 160 -29.17 60.70 24.40
CA ALA A 160 -27.74 60.89 24.16
C ALA A 160 -26.93 59.66 24.56
N LEU A 161 -27.27 58.96 25.66
CA LEU A 161 -26.64 57.73 26.10
C LEU A 161 -26.97 56.57 25.15
N ALA A 162 -28.22 56.47 24.71
CA ALA A 162 -28.62 55.46 23.71
C ALA A 162 -27.90 55.66 22.34
N ALA A 163 -27.78 56.96 21.92
CA ALA A 163 -27.02 57.28 20.71
C ALA A 163 -25.51 57.01 20.85
N ALA A 164 -24.93 57.25 22.03
CA ALA A 164 -23.53 56.94 22.30
C ALA A 164 -23.27 55.42 22.32
N VAL A 165 -24.15 54.64 22.98
CA VAL A 165 -24.06 53.18 22.97
C VAL A 165 -24.27 52.62 21.56
N GLY A 166 -25.30 53.13 20.83
CA GLY A 166 -25.55 52.77 19.44
C GLY A 166 -24.38 53.14 18.51
N GLY A 167 -23.75 54.29 18.74
CA GLY A 167 -22.56 54.72 18.00
C GLY A 167 -21.33 53.88 18.26
N VAL A 168 -21.09 53.48 19.51
CA VAL A 168 -19.95 52.60 19.86
C VAL A 168 -20.17 51.19 19.36
N THR A 169 -21.40 50.66 19.44
CA THR A 169 -21.69 49.32 18.88
C THR A 169 -21.62 49.32 17.36
N TRP A 170 -22.10 50.35 16.69
CA TRP A 170 -21.98 50.49 15.23
C TRP A 170 -20.53 50.66 14.78
N TRP A 171 -19.74 51.46 15.51
CA TRP A 171 -18.33 51.63 15.25
C TRP A 171 -17.54 50.32 15.53
N GLY A 172 -17.87 49.60 16.60
CA GLY A 172 -17.28 48.26 16.86
C GLY A 172 -17.66 47.22 15.78
N TYR A 173 -18.86 47.34 15.18
CA TYR A 173 -19.29 46.48 14.10
C TYR A 173 -18.67 46.85 12.74
N THR A 174 -18.35 48.12 12.52
CA THR A 174 -17.76 48.63 11.27
C THR A 174 -16.26 48.86 11.36
N ALA A 175 -15.66 48.75 12.55
CA ALA A 175 -14.22 48.85 12.71
C ALA A 175 -13.55 47.70 11.95
N PRO A 176 -12.57 47.99 11.06
CA PRO A 176 -11.83 46.94 10.42
C PRO A 176 -11.17 46.06 11.49
N THR A 177 -11.55 44.79 11.54
CA THR A 177 -10.85 43.80 12.38
C THR A 177 -9.39 43.81 11.94
N THR A 178 -8.50 44.25 12.82
CA THR A 178 -7.06 44.04 12.55
C THR A 178 -6.86 42.57 12.34
N PRO A 179 -6.32 42.15 11.19
CA PRO A 179 -6.02 40.73 10.99
C PRO A 179 -5.11 40.30 12.15
N THR A 180 -5.52 39.25 12.86
CA THR A 180 -4.64 38.60 13.84
C THR A 180 -3.30 38.35 13.19
N PRO A 181 -2.18 38.79 13.78
CA PRO A 181 -0.87 38.52 13.20
C PRO A 181 -0.74 37.00 13.09
N GLN A 182 -0.77 36.51 11.85
CA GLN A 182 -0.49 35.11 11.61
C GLN A 182 0.99 34.91 11.93
N LEU A 183 1.26 34.22 13.03
CA LEU A 183 2.60 33.77 13.34
C LEU A 183 3.06 32.86 12.18
N GLN A 184 4.13 33.24 11.51
CA GLN A 184 4.70 32.41 10.48
C GLN A 184 5.15 31.09 11.12
N ALA A 185 4.71 29.97 10.56
CA ALA A 185 5.18 28.67 10.99
C ALA A 185 6.72 28.64 10.97
N LEU A 186 7.33 28.40 12.13
CA LEU A 186 8.78 28.26 12.22
C LEU A 186 9.16 26.91 11.60
N SER A 187 9.90 26.93 10.50
CA SER A 187 10.46 25.71 9.91
C SER A 187 11.76 25.39 10.63
N LEU A 188 11.75 24.35 11.48
CA LEU A 188 12.95 23.81 12.08
C LEU A 188 13.43 22.61 11.25
N ALA A 189 14.63 22.73 10.70
CA ALA A 189 15.32 21.59 10.11
C ALA A 189 15.83 20.69 11.24
N GLN A 190 15.42 19.44 11.27
CA GLN A 190 15.99 18.45 12.18
C GLN A 190 17.44 18.21 11.74
N PRO A 191 18.43 18.19 12.67
CA PRO A 191 19.78 17.80 12.33
C PRO A 191 19.79 16.45 11.63
N GLY A 192 20.50 16.33 10.53
CA GLY A 192 20.54 15.09 9.76
C GLY A 192 21.12 13.96 10.58
N GLY A 193 20.30 12.96 10.88
CA GLY A 193 20.71 11.66 11.37
C GLY A 193 21.03 10.73 10.20
N THR A 194 21.52 9.54 10.51
CA THR A 194 21.68 8.46 9.55
C THR A 194 20.31 8.04 9.02
N THR A 195 20.19 7.97 7.70
CA THR A 195 18.98 7.47 7.04
C THR A 195 19.17 6.00 6.71
N THR A 196 18.19 5.19 7.03
CA THR A 196 18.23 3.74 6.82
C THR A 196 17.05 3.29 5.97
N TYR A 197 17.33 2.43 5.01
CA TYR A 197 16.33 1.73 4.20
C TYR A 197 16.60 0.23 4.28
N VAL A 198 15.58 -0.56 4.10
CA VAL A 198 15.69 -2.01 3.93
C VAL A 198 15.21 -2.36 2.53
N CYS A 199 16.05 -3.02 1.77
CA CYS A 199 15.72 -3.59 0.48
C CYS A 199 15.26 -5.04 0.70
N PRO A 200 14.11 -5.46 0.15
CA PRO A 200 13.59 -6.80 0.36
C PRO A 200 14.42 -7.88 -0.32
N HIS A 201 14.26 -9.12 0.14
CA HIS A 201 14.79 -10.30 -0.54
C HIS A 201 13.90 -10.69 -1.72
N ALA A 202 14.47 -11.41 -2.68
CA ALA A 202 13.70 -12.10 -3.71
C ALA A 202 12.65 -13.04 -3.13
N PRO A 203 11.62 -13.40 -3.89
CA PRO A 203 10.71 -14.48 -3.55
C PRO A 203 11.47 -15.79 -3.27
N THR A 204 10.93 -16.61 -2.39
CA THR A 204 11.41 -17.96 -2.12
C THR A 204 10.27 -18.94 -2.31
N ASN A 205 10.61 -20.16 -2.66
CA ASN A 205 9.65 -21.25 -2.79
C ASN A 205 9.08 -21.63 -1.41
N THR A 206 7.96 -21.06 -1.06
CA THR A 206 7.26 -21.27 0.22
C THR A 206 6.31 -22.47 0.16
N LEU A 207 5.76 -22.75 -1.01
CA LEU A 207 4.90 -23.92 -1.26
C LEU A 207 5.70 -25.22 -1.46
N ARG A 208 7.05 -25.13 -1.51
CA ARG A 208 7.95 -26.26 -1.70
C ARG A 208 7.72 -27.02 -3.00
N GLY A 209 7.35 -26.32 -4.05
CA GLY A 209 7.28 -26.85 -5.40
C GLY A 209 8.65 -27.37 -5.87
N THR A 210 8.66 -28.18 -6.91
CA THR A 210 9.86 -28.88 -7.38
C THR A 210 10.60 -28.13 -8.48
N ASP A 211 9.92 -27.22 -9.20
CA ASP A 211 10.50 -26.41 -10.28
C ASP A 211 10.32 -24.92 -9.98
N VAL A 212 11.28 -24.32 -9.32
CA VAL A 212 11.24 -22.89 -8.98
C VAL A 212 11.50 -21.95 -10.16
N GLY A 213 11.96 -22.49 -11.28
CA GLY A 213 12.37 -21.69 -12.43
C GLY A 213 13.72 -20.97 -12.24
N ALA A 214 14.22 -20.39 -13.33
CA ALA A 214 15.42 -19.57 -13.31
C ALA A 214 15.08 -18.12 -12.99
N MET A 215 15.66 -17.57 -11.91
CA MET A 215 15.43 -16.19 -11.45
C MET A 215 16.51 -15.23 -11.97
N GLU A 216 16.09 -14.20 -12.69
CA GLU A 216 16.92 -13.04 -13.05
C GLU A 216 16.68 -11.95 -11.99
N SER A 217 17.62 -11.75 -11.08
CA SER A 217 17.47 -10.81 -9.98
C SER A 217 18.42 -9.62 -10.09
N ALA A 218 17.96 -8.46 -9.66
CA ALA A 218 18.78 -7.25 -9.56
C ALA A 218 18.37 -6.35 -8.40
N THR A 219 19.38 -5.76 -7.74
CA THR A 219 19.19 -4.68 -6.79
C THR A 219 19.83 -3.42 -7.36
N ALA A 220 19.05 -2.36 -7.51
CA ALA A 220 19.53 -1.05 -7.96
C ALA A 220 19.37 -0.02 -6.85
N ILE A 221 20.42 0.76 -6.58
CA ILE A 221 20.44 1.85 -5.59
C ILE A 221 20.96 3.11 -6.27
N VAL A 222 20.16 4.17 -6.20
CA VAL A 222 20.47 5.49 -6.79
C VAL A 222 20.56 6.51 -5.66
N PRO A 223 21.74 6.95 -5.27
CA PRO A 223 21.90 8.00 -4.27
C PRO A 223 21.45 9.35 -4.82
N ALA A 224 20.87 10.19 -3.95
CA ALA A 224 20.53 11.56 -4.32
C ALA A 224 21.78 12.43 -4.41
N LYS A 225 21.77 13.40 -5.35
CA LYS A 225 22.80 14.44 -5.49
C LYS A 225 22.26 15.78 -4.99
N GLY A 226 23.15 16.68 -4.57
CA GLY A 226 22.76 17.99 -4.06
C GLY A 226 22.01 17.88 -2.72
N ASP A 227 20.77 18.37 -2.68
CA ASP A 227 19.92 18.21 -1.50
C ASP A 227 19.58 16.73 -1.30
N GLY A 228 20.06 16.15 -0.20
CA GLY A 228 19.95 14.72 0.12
C GLY A 228 21.18 13.89 -0.25
N ALA A 229 22.30 14.51 -0.66
CA ALA A 229 23.56 13.79 -0.87
C ALA A 229 24.07 13.17 0.43
N ALA A 230 24.61 11.94 0.34
CA ALA A 230 25.20 11.23 1.46
C ALA A 230 26.71 11.47 1.55
N LYS A 231 27.25 11.55 2.80
CA LYS A 231 28.70 11.55 3.03
C LYS A 231 29.32 10.19 2.78
N SER A 232 28.62 9.13 3.18
CA SER A 232 28.98 7.74 2.92
C SER A 232 27.73 6.89 2.84
N ALA A 233 27.80 5.79 2.11
CA ALA A 233 26.73 4.83 1.98
C ALA A 233 27.25 3.41 2.17
N THR A 234 26.47 2.57 2.84
CA THR A 234 26.74 1.14 2.97
C THR A 234 25.49 0.35 2.63
N TYR A 235 25.66 -0.78 1.95
CA TYR A 235 24.59 -1.73 1.66
C TYR A 235 25.04 -3.13 2.06
N ALA A 236 24.21 -3.83 2.86
CA ALA A 236 24.54 -5.15 3.41
C ALA A 236 25.95 -5.19 4.04
N GLY A 237 26.33 -4.14 4.78
CA GLY A 237 27.63 -4.00 5.43
C GLY A 237 28.80 -3.63 4.51
N ARG A 238 28.59 -3.46 3.20
CA ARG A 238 29.63 -3.09 2.22
C ARG A 238 29.48 -1.63 1.81
N SER A 239 30.60 -0.90 1.68
CA SER A 239 30.57 0.48 1.17
C SER A 239 30.16 0.50 -0.29
N ILE A 240 29.28 1.44 -0.65
CA ILE A 240 28.83 1.69 -2.02
C ILE A 240 29.09 3.17 -2.39
N PRO A 241 29.20 3.51 -3.68
CA PRO A 241 29.34 4.90 -4.13
C PRO A 241 28.17 5.78 -3.68
N THR A 242 28.45 7.05 -3.42
CA THR A 242 27.47 8.08 -3.06
C THR A 242 27.10 9.03 -4.19
N ASP A 243 27.79 8.95 -5.32
CA ASP A 243 27.67 9.85 -6.46
C ASP A 243 27.21 9.14 -7.75
N THR A 244 27.20 7.81 -7.76
CA THR A 244 26.78 7.00 -8.90
C THR A 244 25.81 5.91 -8.48
N ALA A 245 24.93 5.53 -9.39
CA ALA A 245 24.03 4.40 -9.18
C ALA A 245 24.83 3.10 -9.07
N THR A 246 24.42 2.26 -8.13
CA THR A 246 24.96 0.90 -7.94
C THR A 246 23.91 -0.09 -8.40
N SER A 247 24.32 -1.07 -9.22
CA SER A 247 23.49 -2.20 -9.62
C SER A 247 24.21 -3.50 -9.30
N MET A 248 23.50 -4.42 -8.71
CA MET A 248 23.98 -5.76 -8.33
C MET A 248 23.04 -6.81 -8.93
N SER A 249 23.59 -7.89 -9.45
CA SER A 249 22.81 -9.01 -10.03
C SER A 249 22.36 -10.01 -8.95
N THR A 250 21.98 -9.51 -7.79
CA THR A 250 21.48 -10.30 -6.66
C THR A 250 20.26 -9.62 -6.05
N ALA A 251 19.43 -10.40 -5.40
CA ALA A 251 18.26 -9.94 -4.64
C ALA A 251 18.26 -10.57 -3.23
N GLU A 252 19.43 -10.64 -2.60
CA GLU A 252 19.58 -11.15 -1.23
C GLU A 252 18.98 -10.21 -0.18
N GLY A 253 18.51 -9.04 -0.62
CA GLY A 253 18.05 -7.99 0.27
C GLY A 253 19.18 -7.34 1.05
N GLY A 254 18.84 -6.46 1.97
CA GLY A 254 19.85 -5.85 2.83
C GLY A 254 19.47 -4.48 3.38
N ILE A 255 20.25 -4.06 4.36
CA ILE A 255 20.12 -2.75 5.00
C ILE A 255 21.01 -1.75 4.25
N LEU A 256 20.39 -0.70 3.72
CA LEU A 256 21.05 0.47 3.14
C LEU A 256 21.14 1.57 4.20
N THR A 257 22.35 2.02 4.50
CA THR A 257 22.60 3.08 5.49
C THR A 257 23.31 4.24 4.83
N LEU A 258 22.79 5.45 5.03
CA LEU A 258 23.31 6.69 4.46
C LEU A 258 23.72 7.64 5.60
N ALA A 259 24.98 8.00 5.66
CA ALA A 259 25.44 9.01 6.60
C ALA A 259 25.09 10.42 6.09
N PRO A 260 24.65 11.34 6.98
CA PRO A 260 24.33 12.71 6.60
C PRO A 260 25.57 13.46 6.08
N ALA A 261 25.37 14.34 5.09
CA ALA A 261 26.39 15.29 4.64
C ALA A 261 26.04 16.69 5.18
N ASP A 262 27.03 17.37 5.76
CA ASP A 262 26.89 18.76 6.26
C ASP A 262 25.70 18.97 7.22
N GLY A 263 25.38 17.95 8.03
CA GLY A 263 24.26 17.99 8.96
C GLY A 263 22.89 17.90 8.30
N ARG A 264 22.82 17.55 7.00
CA ARG A 264 21.56 17.36 6.25
C ARG A 264 21.26 15.88 6.10
N VAL A 265 19.99 15.55 6.12
CA VAL A 265 19.49 14.19 5.89
C VAL A 265 19.88 13.73 4.48
N ALA A 266 20.48 12.54 4.41
CA ALA A 266 20.82 11.90 3.13
C ALA A 266 19.64 11.09 2.59
N ASN A 267 19.60 10.91 1.27
CA ASN A 267 18.53 10.22 0.59
C ASN A 267 19.04 9.32 -0.54
N ALA A 268 18.32 8.23 -0.79
CA ALA A 268 18.56 7.36 -1.93
C ALA A 268 17.25 6.69 -2.35
N VAL A 269 17.22 6.20 -3.56
CA VAL A 269 16.14 5.35 -4.08
C VAL A 269 16.74 4.00 -4.41
N GLY A 270 16.14 2.93 -3.87
CA GLY A 270 16.51 1.58 -4.19
C GLY A 270 15.30 0.76 -4.60
N ALA A 271 15.53 -0.25 -5.44
CA ALA A 271 14.54 -1.27 -5.77
C ALA A 271 15.23 -2.61 -6.01
N VAL A 272 14.51 -3.67 -5.64
CA VAL A 272 14.87 -5.05 -5.94
C VAL A 272 13.88 -5.57 -6.96
N THR A 273 14.38 -6.20 -8.01
CA THR A 273 13.56 -6.83 -9.06
C THR A 273 13.95 -8.29 -9.21
N THR A 274 12.97 -9.16 -9.40
CA THR A 274 13.17 -10.56 -9.75
C THR A 274 12.21 -10.94 -10.86
N LEU A 275 12.74 -11.50 -11.93
CA LEU A 275 12.01 -11.99 -13.07
C LEU A 275 12.21 -13.49 -13.19
N THR A 276 11.13 -14.25 -13.09
CA THR A 276 11.08 -15.70 -13.29
C THR A 276 10.11 -16.01 -14.42
N LYS A 277 10.58 -16.56 -15.51
CA LYS A 277 9.78 -16.74 -16.73
C LYS A 277 9.02 -18.06 -16.78
N SER A 278 9.43 -19.04 -15.95
CA SER A 278 8.86 -20.39 -15.91
C SER A 278 8.99 -20.97 -14.50
N GLY A 279 8.34 -22.12 -14.27
CA GLY A 279 8.34 -22.81 -12.98
C GLY A 279 7.35 -22.21 -11.99
N ASP A 280 7.34 -22.74 -10.77
CA ASP A 280 6.36 -22.43 -9.72
C ASP A 280 6.37 -20.94 -9.30
N LEU A 281 7.57 -20.32 -9.33
CA LEU A 281 7.76 -18.90 -9.04
C LEU A 281 7.65 -18.00 -10.28
N ARG A 282 6.96 -18.47 -11.35
CA ARG A 282 6.76 -17.63 -12.52
C ARG A 282 6.09 -16.32 -12.14
N GLY A 283 6.74 -15.20 -12.43
CA GLY A 283 6.25 -13.86 -12.12
C GLY A 283 7.31 -12.79 -12.24
N LEU A 284 6.89 -11.55 -12.11
CA LEU A 284 7.76 -10.38 -11.99
C LEU A 284 7.51 -9.72 -10.65
N THR A 285 8.54 -9.60 -9.83
CA THR A 285 8.48 -8.81 -8.62
C THR A 285 9.37 -7.58 -8.71
N ALA A 286 8.88 -6.45 -8.24
CA ALA A 286 9.63 -5.21 -8.16
C ALA A 286 9.22 -4.47 -6.89
N ALA A 287 10.10 -4.39 -5.92
CA ALA A 287 9.79 -3.80 -4.62
C ALA A 287 10.81 -2.72 -4.25
N PRO A 288 10.39 -1.56 -3.72
CA PRO A 288 11.28 -0.50 -3.30
C PRO A 288 12.03 -0.86 -2.02
N CYS A 289 13.21 -0.27 -1.82
CA CYS A 289 13.83 -0.20 -0.51
C CYS A 289 13.07 0.81 0.34
N THR A 290 12.56 0.41 1.50
CA THR A 290 11.67 1.21 2.34
C THR A 290 12.30 1.58 3.67
N GLN A 291 11.84 2.69 4.26
CA GLN A 291 12.27 3.12 5.60
C GLN A 291 11.56 2.30 6.68
N PRO A 292 12.23 2.06 7.84
CA PRO A 292 11.59 1.39 8.96
C PRO A 292 10.48 2.24 9.57
N SER A 293 9.42 1.58 10.04
CA SER A 293 8.25 2.20 10.66
C SER A 293 7.85 1.46 11.93
N ALA A 294 7.25 2.18 12.88
CA ALA A 294 6.63 1.58 14.05
C ALA A 294 5.24 0.98 13.76
N MET A 295 4.58 1.44 12.70
CA MET A 295 3.28 0.93 12.26
C MET A 295 3.27 0.77 10.75
N SER A 296 2.90 -0.39 10.26
CA SER A 296 2.84 -0.70 8.83
C SER A 296 1.59 -1.48 8.48
N TRP A 297 1.09 -1.28 7.26
CA TRP A 297 -0.06 -1.99 6.72
C TRP A 297 0.25 -2.54 5.34
N ILE A 298 -0.09 -3.81 5.13
CA ILE A 298 0.02 -4.50 3.85
C ILE A 298 -1.36 -5.10 3.54
N VAL A 299 -1.93 -4.73 2.41
CA VAL A 299 -3.21 -5.27 1.94
C VAL A 299 -2.94 -6.10 0.70
N GLY A 300 -3.17 -7.40 0.76
CA GLY A 300 -2.88 -8.30 -0.35
C GLY A 300 -2.48 -9.69 0.12
N GLY A 301 -2.26 -10.57 -0.84
CA GLY A 301 -1.91 -11.97 -0.59
C GLY A 301 -3.11 -12.88 -0.35
N SER A 302 -2.81 -14.17 -0.22
CA SER A 302 -3.75 -15.25 0.01
C SER A 302 -3.09 -16.34 0.86
N ILE A 303 -3.85 -16.98 1.72
CA ILE A 303 -3.47 -18.20 2.45
C ILE A 303 -4.48 -19.32 2.17
N ALA A 304 -5.18 -19.26 1.03
CA ALA A 304 -6.04 -20.34 0.55
C ALA A 304 -5.20 -21.56 0.14
N ALA A 305 -5.85 -22.67 -0.12
CA ALA A 305 -5.19 -23.84 -0.67
C ALA A 305 -4.47 -23.48 -1.98
N GLY A 306 -3.21 -23.89 -2.13
CA GLY A 306 -2.37 -23.52 -3.26
C GLY A 306 -1.74 -22.13 -3.18
N SER A 307 -1.94 -21.39 -2.09
CA SER A 307 -1.30 -20.10 -1.84
C SER A 307 -0.51 -20.10 -0.55
N SER A 308 0.57 -19.34 -0.52
CA SER A 308 1.40 -19.08 0.65
C SER A 308 1.66 -17.58 0.81
N ALA A 309 1.73 -17.14 2.05
CA ALA A 309 2.05 -15.76 2.41
C ALA A 309 3.03 -15.74 3.59
N GLU A 310 4.30 -15.40 3.32
CA GLU A 310 5.35 -15.27 4.32
C GLU A 310 5.57 -13.79 4.65
N LEU A 311 5.31 -13.41 5.91
CA LEU A 311 5.63 -12.08 6.42
C LEU A 311 7.08 -12.07 6.91
N ARG A 312 7.92 -11.24 6.28
CA ARG A 312 9.32 -11.01 6.66
C ARG A 312 9.46 -9.66 7.32
N LEU A 313 10.11 -9.65 8.48
CA LEU A 313 10.35 -8.46 9.29
C LEU A 313 11.85 -8.23 9.40
N VAL A 314 12.33 -7.04 9.04
CA VAL A 314 13.73 -6.66 9.18
C VAL A 314 13.82 -5.49 10.16
N ASN A 315 14.67 -5.65 11.18
CA ASN A 315 14.97 -4.61 12.16
C ASN A 315 16.36 -4.01 11.87
N PRO A 316 16.44 -2.83 11.26
CA PRO A 316 17.73 -2.19 10.99
C PRO A 316 18.32 -1.49 12.23
N GLY A 317 17.62 -1.49 13.36
CA GLY A 317 18.03 -0.87 14.61
C GLY A 317 19.13 -1.64 15.34
N VAL A 318 19.68 -1.02 16.37
CA VAL A 318 20.76 -1.58 17.20
C VAL A 318 20.24 -2.32 18.44
N THR A 319 18.94 -2.32 18.65
CA THR A 319 18.25 -3.03 19.76
C THR A 319 17.20 -3.97 19.16
N PRO A 320 16.93 -5.12 19.79
CA PRO A 320 15.81 -5.96 19.40
C PRO A 320 14.49 -5.19 19.46
N ALA A 321 13.57 -5.47 18.56
CA ALA A 321 12.22 -4.93 18.53
C ALA A 321 11.20 -6.08 18.65
N THR A 322 10.10 -5.85 19.34
CA THR A 322 8.96 -6.78 19.36
C THR A 322 7.90 -6.29 18.39
N ALA A 323 7.55 -7.11 17.41
CA ALA A 323 6.49 -6.79 16.47
C ALA A 323 5.20 -7.54 16.85
N LYS A 324 4.10 -6.81 16.88
CA LYS A 324 2.74 -7.34 17.00
C LYS A 324 2.11 -7.39 15.61
N VAL A 325 1.86 -8.57 15.12
CA VAL A 325 1.23 -8.84 13.83
C VAL A 325 -0.25 -9.12 14.05
N THR A 326 -1.11 -8.43 13.31
CA THR A 326 -2.54 -8.73 13.25
C THR A 326 -2.90 -9.12 11.82
N LEU A 327 -3.48 -10.31 11.68
CA LEU A 327 -3.94 -10.84 10.41
C LEU A 327 -5.45 -10.69 10.30
N TYR A 328 -5.91 -10.08 9.21
CA TYR A 328 -7.31 -9.90 8.86
C TYR A 328 -7.67 -10.83 7.71
N GLY A 329 -8.83 -11.44 7.77
CA GLY A 329 -9.38 -12.33 6.74
C GLY A 329 -10.79 -11.93 6.32
N SER A 330 -11.41 -12.75 5.50
CA SER A 330 -12.74 -12.51 4.93
C SER A 330 -13.85 -12.35 5.97
N ILE A 331 -13.73 -13.06 7.10
CA ILE A 331 -14.76 -13.11 8.16
C ILE A 331 -14.32 -12.46 9.47
N GLY A 332 -13.20 -11.74 9.46
CA GLY A 332 -12.65 -11.08 10.63
C GLY A 332 -11.18 -11.36 10.87
N ARG A 333 -10.69 -11.08 12.08
CA ARG A 333 -9.30 -11.31 12.47
C ARG A 333 -8.99 -12.80 12.57
N LEU A 334 -7.89 -13.22 11.98
CA LEU A 334 -7.39 -14.58 12.02
C LEU A 334 -6.35 -14.76 13.14
N SER A 335 -6.34 -15.94 13.73
CA SER A 335 -5.41 -16.28 14.82
C SER A 335 -4.02 -16.59 14.29
N LEU A 336 -2.99 -16.03 14.92
CA LEU A 336 -1.58 -16.29 14.64
C LEU A 336 -0.91 -17.00 15.82
N PRO A 337 0.20 -17.74 15.58
CA PRO A 337 1.05 -18.25 16.65
C PRO A 337 1.49 -17.13 17.59
N SER A 338 1.67 -17.40 18.88
CA SER A 338 2.07 -16.43 19.91
C SER A 338 1.24 -15.14 19.88
N ASN A 339 -0.05 -15.24 19.53
CA ASN A 339 -0.94 -14.09 19.33
C ASN A 339 -0.38 -13.04 18.34
N GLY A 340 0.49 -13.45 17.39
CA GLY A 340 1.14 -12.57 16.45
C GLY A 340 2.33 -11.78 17.01
N GLU A 341 2.83 -12.10 18.20
CA GLU A 341 4.03 -11.48 18.73
C GLU A 341 5.28 -12.18 18.22
N ILE A 342 6.22 -11.42 17.69
CA ILE A 342 7.49 -11.90 17.16
C ILE A 342 8.61 -10.93 17.51
N THR A 343 9.70 -11.46 18.05
CA THR A 343 10.91 -10.68 18.30
C THR A 343 11.80 -10.65 17.08
N VAL A 344 12.22 -9.45 16.67
CA VAL A 344 13.14 -9.21 15.55
C VAL A 344 14.48 -8.74 16.12
N PRO A 345 15.56 -9.52 15.98
CA PRO A 345 16.86 -9.18 16.55
C PRO A 345 17.42 -7.89 15.95
N ALA A 346 18.29 -7.21 16.69
CA ALA A 346 18.98 -6.01 16.25
C ALA A 346 19.81 -6.29 14.99
N GLY A 347 19.64 -5.46 13.95
CA GLY A 347 20.31 -5.61 12.66
C GLY A 347 19.96 -6.91 11.93
N GLY A 348 18.91 -7.63 12.36
CA GLY A 348 18.51 -8.93 11.86
C GLY A 348 17.09 -8.98 11.30
N SER A 349 16.63 -10.18 11.03
CA SER A 349 15.30 -10.44 10.49
C SER A 349 14.61 -11.61 11.19
N SER A 350 13.29 -11.64 11.09
CA SER A 350 12.44 -12.76 11.48
C SER A 350 11.35 -12.93 10.44
N SER A 351 10.87 -14.16 10.23
CA SER A 351 9.77 -14.43 9.31
C SER A 351 8.64 -15.22 9.99
N LEU A 352 7.43 -15.08 9.44
CA LEU A 352 6.23 -15.73 9.91
C LEU A 352 5.41 -16.16 8.70
N ALA A 353 5.24 -17.48 8.53
CA ALA A 353 4.27 -18.02 7.59
C ALA A 353 2.87 -17.80 8.15
N LEU A 354 1.99 -17.17 7.38
CA LEU A 354 0.66 -16.76 7.86
C LEU A 354 -0.35 -17.91 7.85
N GLU A 355 -0.12 -18.96 7.06
CA GLU A 355 -0.95 -20.16 6.92
C GLU A 355 -0.73 -21.22 8.01
N THR A 356 0.17 -21.00 8.98
CA THR A 356 0.64 -22.04 9.92
C THR A 356 -0.42 -22.65 10.84
N LYS A 357 -1.59 -22.03 11.00
CA LYS A 357 -2.67 -22.56 11.85
C LYS A 357 -3.82 -23.22 11.07
N GLY A 358 -3.62 -23.51 9.78
CA GLY A 358 -4.66 -24.15 8.96
C GLY A 358 -5.85 -23.24 8.65
N SER A 359 -5.73 -21.94 8.86
CA SER A 359 -6.67 -20.97 8.33
C SER A 359 -6.42 -20.87 6.83
N GLN A 360 -7.46 -21.11 6.06
CA GLN A 360 -7.44 -20.93 4.60
C GLN A 360 -8.34 -19.75 4.27
N ASP A 361 -7.74 -18.64 3.85
CA ASP A 361 -8.49 -17.44 3.46
C ASP A 361 -7.88 -16.84 2.20
N PRO A 362 -8.64 -16.66 1.13
CA PRO A 362 -8.15 -16.07 -0.12
C PRO A 362 -7.92 -14.57 -0.01
N ARG A 363 -8.42 -13.94 1.04
CA ARG A 363 -8.36 -12.48 1.22
C ARG A 363 -7.75 -12.12 2.54
N ILE A 364 -6.51 -11.65 2.51
CA ILE A 364 -5.83 -11.23 3.73
C ILE A 364 -5.35 -9.78 3.66
N ALA A 365 -5.19 -9.21 4.84
CA ALA A 365 -4.45 -7.98 5.09
C ALA A 365 -3.72 -8.12 6.43
N VAL A 366 -2.59 -7.43 6.55
CA VAL A 366 -1.68 -7.52 7.71
C VAL A 366 -1.39 -6.13 8.25
N SER A 367 -1.49 -5.96 9.57
CA SER A 367 -0.87 -4.83 10.26
C SER A 367 0.28 -5.31 11.13
N VAL A 368 1.33 -4.51 11.16
CA VAL A 368 2.53 -4.75 11.97
C VAL A 368 2.78 -3.52 12.83
N GLU A 369 2.74 -3.70 14.15
CA GLU A 369 3.07 -2.69 15.13
C GLU A 369 4.34 -3.10 15.86
N ALA A 370 5.37 -2.24 15.81
CA ALA A 370 6.67 -2.51 16.43
C ALA A 370 6.82 -1.71 17.72
N ASP A 371 7.18 -2.40 18.80
CA ASP A 371 7.53 -1.82 20.10
C ASP A 371 9.04 -1.97 20.36
N GLY A 372 9.62 -0.99 21.01
CA GLY A 372 11.06 -0.92 21.29
C GLY A 372 11.93 -0.56 20.09
N GLY A 373 11.33 -0.29 18.91
CA GLY A 373 12.06 0.04 17.69
C GLY A 373 11.15 0.29 16.49
N SER A 374 11.71 0.13 15.29
CA SER A 374 10.99 0.19 14.03
C SER A 374 11.47 -0.94 13.14
N VAL A 375 10.56 -1.55 12.40
CA VAL A 375 10.83 -2.65 11.48
C VAL A 375 10.38 -2.32 10.07
N VAL A 376 10.89 -3.06 9.09
CA VAL A 376 10.38 -3.05 7.72
C VAL A 376 9.75 -4.40 7.45
N PRO A 377 8.42 -4.49 7.37
CA PRO A 377 7.74 -5.69 6.92
C PRO A 377 7.69 -5.77 5.40
N THR A 378 7.76 -6.99 4.88
CA THR A 378 7.43 -7.34 3.50
C THR A 378 6.62 -8.63 3.50
N LEU A 379 5.63 -8.73 2.64
CA LEU A 379 4.82 -9.92 2.46
C LEU A 379 5.21 -10.57 1.14
N VAL A 380 5.78 -11.76 1.21
CA VAL A 380 6.10 -12.57 0.04
C VAL A 380 4.94 -13.51 -0.21
N THR A 381 4.41 -13.49 -1.41
CA THR A 381 3.28 -14.34 -1.80
C THR A 381 3.65 -15.24 -2.95
N GLU A 382 3.15 -16.46 -2.91
CA GLU A 382 3.28 -17.47 -3.95
C GLU A 382 1.93 -18.14 -4.13
N SER A 383 1.50 -18.37 -5.36
CA SER A 383 0.22 -19.02 -5.66
C SER A 383 0.37 -20.00 -6.81
N LEU A 384 -0.23 -21.18 -6.64
CA LEU A 384 -0.39 -22.24 -7.62
C LEU A 384 -1.87 -22.63 -7.71
N ASP A 385 -2.39 -22.81 -8.90
CA ASP A 385 -3.68 -23.44 -9.13
C ASP A 385 -3.43 -24.89 -9.59
N GLY A 386 -3.44 -25.80 -8.61
CA GLY A 386 -2.91 -27.17 -8.80
C GLY A 386 -1.42 -27.13 -9.12
N GLU A 387 -1.04 -27.47 -10.35
CA GLU A 387 0.34 -27.41 -10.87
C GLU A 387 0.61 -26.14 -11.69
N THR A 388 -0.42 -25.30 -11.89
CA THR A 388 -0.33 -24.11 -12.75
C THR A 388 0.16 -22.90 -11.95
N PRO A 389 1.28 -22.25 -12.32
CA PRO A 389 1.73 -21.02 -11.68
C PRO A 389 0.66 -19.91 -11.74
N ALA A 390 0.29 -19.38 -10.59
CA ALA A 390 -0.75 -18.36 -10.43
C ALA A 390 -0.24 -17.02 -9.89
N GLY A 391 1.08 -16.84 -9.86
CA GLY A 391 1.77 -15.58 -9.56
C GLY A 391 2.52 -15.56 -8.24
N THR A 392 3.55 -14.71 -8.23
CA THR A 392 4.35 -14.40 -7.05
C THR A 392 4.53 -12.89 -6.92
N ASP A 393 4.53 -12.35 -5.70
CA ASP A 393 4.79 -10.93 -5.47
C ASP A 393 5.56 -10.69 -4.17
N VAL A 394 6.23 -9.54 -4.08
CA VAL A 394 6.88 -9.01 -2.86
C VAL A 394 6.22 -7.69 -2.51
N ILE A 395 5.26 -7.74 -1.63
CA ILE A 395 4.39 -6.62 -1.28
C ILE A 395 5.04 -5.82 -0.14
N THR A 396 5.23 -4.52 -0.38
CA THR A 396 5.71 -3.58 0.64
C THR A 396 4.54 -2.80 1.25
N PRO A 397 4.71 -2.20 2.45
CA PRO A 397 3.63 -1.46 3.09
C PRO A 397 3.07 -0.32 2.25
N GLY A 398 1.75 -0.18 2.29
CA GLY A 398 1.01 0.98 1.80
C GLY A 398 0.68 1.99 2.91
N ALA A 399 -0.27 2.87 2.62
CA ALA A 399 -0.79 3.83 3.59
C ALA A 399 -1.47 3.14 4.77
N ALA A 400 -1.38 3.75 5.95
CA ALA A 400 -2.25 3.39 7.07
C ALA A 400 -3.73 3.61 6.70
N PRO A 401 -4.66 2.89 7.35
CA PRO A 401 -6.08 3.05 7.10
C PRO A 401 -6.53 4.51 7.18
N ALA A 402 -7.30 4.94 6.19
CA ALA A 402 -7.80 6.29 6.06
C ALA A 402 -9.19 6.31 5.39
N THR A 403 -9.87 7.45 5.45
CA THR A 403 -11.19 7.64 4.82
C THR A 403 -11.11 8.05 3.35
N ASP A 404 -9.94 8.45 2.87
CA ASP A 404 -9.65 8.77 1.48
C ASP A 404 -8.27 8.22 1.12
N LEU A 405 -8.23 7.32 0.16
CA LEU A 405 -7.06 6.62 -0.31
C LEU A 405 -6.97 6.68 -1.83
N VAL A 406 -5.75 6.70 -2.36
CA VAL A 406 -5.48 6.64 -3.80
C VAL A 406 -4.49 5.53 -4.08
N ILE A 407 -4.83 4.63 -4.98
CA ILE A 407 -3.97 3.53 -5.44
C ILE A 407 -3.47 3.89 -6.83
N PRO A 408 -2.20 4.30 -6.98
CA PRO A 408 -1.62 4.61 -8.29
C PRO A 408 -1.10 3.35 -8.98
N GLY A 409 -0.87 3.43 -10.28
CA GLY A 409 -0.18 2.36 -11.02
C GLY A 409 -1.00 1.11 -11.25
N VAL A 410 -2.30 1.26 -11.41
CA VAL A 410 -3.20 0.17 -11.74
C VAL A 410 -3.31 0.05 -13.26
N GLU A 411 -2.99 -1.11 -13.80
CA GLU A 411 -3.12 -1.40 -15.22
C GLU A 411 -4.06 -2.59 -15.43
N ILE A 412 -5.14 -2.35 -16.15
CA ILE A 412 -6.13 -3.36 -16.53
C ILE A 412 -5.86 -3.75 -17.97
N THR A 413 -5.74 -5.03 -18.23
CA THR A 413 -5.71 -5.60 -19.58
C THR A 413 -7.04 -6.25 -19.91
N GLU A 414 -7.37 -6.34 -21.19
CA GLU A 414 -8.52 -7.13 -21.61
C GLU A 414 -8.28 -8.60 -21.24
N PRO A 415 -9.28 -9.28 -20.68
CA PRO A 415 -9.16 -10.71 -20.45
C PRO A 415 -8.90 -11.42 -21.78
N ALA A 416 -7.96 -12.35 -21.79
CA ALA A 416 -7.54 -13.08 -22.99
C ALA A 416 -8.68 -13.90 -23.62
N THR A 417 -9.75 -14.13 -22.88
CA THR A 417 -11.00 -14.72 -23.36
C THR A 417 -12.16 -14.02 -22.68
N GLN A 418 -13.15 -13.60 -23.48
CA GLN A 418 -14.48 -13.27 -22.98
C GLN A 418 -15.16 -14.59 -22.54
N GLY A 419 -14.66 -15.19 -21.48
CA GLY A 419 -15.29 -16.28 -20.76
C GLY A 419 -16.19 -15.69 -19.68
N GLU A 420 -17.32 -16.29 -19.48
CA GLU A 420 -18.40 -15.95 -18.57
C GLU A 420 -17.91 -15.20 -17.33
N VAL A 421 -18.48 -14.02 -17.12
CA VAL A 421 -18.36 -13.31 -15.84
C VAL A 421 -18.73 -14.32 -14.74
N PRO A 422 -17.86 -14.67 -13.80
CA PRO A 422 -18.20 -15.58 -12.72
C PRO A 422 -19.47 -15.04 -12.06
N ASP A 423 -20.49 -15.89 -11.97
CA ASP A 423 -21.76 -15.51 -11.36
C ASP A 423 -21.47 -15.01 -9.94
N ALA A 424 -21.80 -13.76 -9.66
CA ALA A 424 -21.61 -13.13 -8.34
C ALA A 424 -22.27 -13.92 -7.19
N LYS A 425 -23.04 -14.94 -7.52
CA LYS A 425 -23.70 -15.85 -6.58
C LYS A 425 -22.84 -17.00 -6.08
N THR A 426 -21.71 -17.30 -6.70
CA THR A 426 -20.92 -18.48 -6.30
C THR A 426 -19.84 -18.17 -5.29
N GLY A 427 -19.53 -16.89 -5.00
CA GLY A 427 -18.49 -16.53 -4.04
C GLY A 427 -17.11 -17.10 -4.37
N ALA A 428 -16.92 -17.65 -5.56
CA ALA A 428 -15.67 -18.15 -6.03
C ALA A 428 -14.76 -16.95 -6.31
N ASP A 429 -13.79 -16.74 -5.44
CA ASP A 429 -12.70 -15.80 -5.67
C ASP A 429 -11.86 -16.35 -6.81
N SER A 430 -12.11 -15.87 -8.02
CA SER A 430 -11.21 -16.16 -9.12
C SER A 430 -9.91 -15.38 -8.90
N SER A 431 -8.83 -16.10 -8.60
CA SER A 431 -7.48 -15.52 -8.47
C SER A 431 -6.99 -14.86 -9.76
N ASP A 432 -7.67 -15.12 -10.87
CA ASP A 432 -7.42 -14.64 -12.22
C ASP A 432 -8.08 -13.28 -12.56
N THR A 433 -8.88 -12.71 -11.64
CA THR A 433 -9.60 -11.46 -11.90
C THR A 433 -9.01 -10.29 -11.11
N PRO A 434 -8.75 -9.12 -11.73
CA PRO A 434 -8.33 -7.93 -11.02
C PRO A 434 -9.40 -7.48 -10.01
N ALA A 435 -8.97 -7.07 -8.81
CA ALA A 435 -9.88 -6.66 -7.75
C ALA A 435 -9.30 -5.55 -6.88
N VAL A 436 -10.18 -4.69 -6.34
CA VAL A 436 -9.85 -3.78 -5.24
C VAL A 436 -10.08 -4.53 -3.94
N ARG A 437 -9.02 -4.79 -3.19
CA ARG A 437 -9.09 -5.36 -1.83
C ARG A 437 -9.18 -4.26 -0.82
N ILE A 438 -10.10 -4.39 0.13
CA ILE A 438 -10.32 -3.42 1.19
C ILE A 438 -10.37 -4.16 2.52
N VAL A 439 -9.66 -3.64 3.53
CA VAL A 439 -9.75 -4.10 4.92
C VAL A 439 -10.41 -3.03 5.77
N ASN A 440 -11.39 -3.42 6.56
CA ASN A 440 -11.98 -2.60 7.61
C ASN A 440 -11.40 -3.02 8.97
N PRO A 441 -10.38 -2.35 9.50
CA PRO A 441 -9.81 -2.73 10.80
C PRO A 441 -10.65 -2.29 12.00
N GLY A 442 -11.69 -1.47 11.76
CA GLY A 442 -12.56 -0.89 12.78
C GLY A 442 -13.46 -1.89 13.48
N ALA A 443 -14.14 -1.43 14.52
CA ALA A 443 -15.10 -2.22 15.30
C ALA A 443 -16.55 -2.11 14.80
N ALA A 444 -16.79 -1.29 13.76
CA ALA A 444 -18.09 -1.09 13.13
C ALA A 444 -17.99 -1.28 11.61
N PRO A 445 -19.08 -1.62 10.93
CA PRO A 445 -19.10 -1.72 9.47
C PRO A 445 -18.67 -0.41 8.80
N ALA A 446 -17.92 -0.53 7.72
CA ALA A 446 -17.50 0.58 6.86
C ALA A 446 -18.33 0.62 5.58
N THR A 447 -18.76 1.80 5.16
CA THR A 447 -19.38 2.01 3.84
C THR A 447 -18.34 2.63 2.92
N VAL A 448 -18.07 1.98 1.80
CA VAL A 448 -16.98 2.31 0.88
C VAL A 448 -17.51 2.62 -0.50
N SER A 449 -16.87 3.57 -1.18
CA SER A 449 -17.08 3.90 -2.59
C SER A 449 -15.75 3.82 -3.35
N VAL A 450 -15.78 3.24 -4.54
CA VAL A 450 -14.61 3.08 -5.43
C VAL A 450 -14.81 3.88 -6.71
N THR A 451 -13.79 4.66 -7.08
CA THR A 451 -13.77 5.47 -8.31
C THR A 451 -12.49 5.21 -9.09
N MET A 452 -12.63 4.91 -10.38
CA MET A 452 -11.53 4.76 -11.32
C MET A 452 -11.09 6.13 -11.83
N LEU A 453 -9.80 6.45 -11.70
CA LEU A 453 -9.19 7.69 -12.17
C LEU A 453 -8.44 7.38 -13.48
N GLY A 454 -9.14 7.49 -14.60
CA GLY A 454 -8.58 7.20 -15.93
C GLY A 454 -7.96 8.44 -16.58
N LYS A 455 -7.39 8.28 -17.77
CA LYS A 455 -6.86 9.41 -18.56
C LYS A 455 -7.93 10.46 -18.91
N ASP A 456 -9.18 10.04 -19.04
CA ASP A 456 -10.32 10.88 -19.45
C ASP A 456 -11.15 11.40 -18.25
N GLY A 457 -10.66 11.20 -17.01
CA GLY A 457 -11.31 11.64 -15.78
C GLY A 457 -11.81 10.51 -14.90
N ALA A 458 -12.46 10.91 -13.80
CA ALA A 458 -12.99 10.00 -12.80
C ALA A 458 -14.28 9.31 -13.26
N ARG A 459 -14.38 8.02 -13.01
CA ARG A 459 -15.57 7.20 -13.28
C ARG A 459 -15.84 6.33 -12.05
N PRO A 460 -17.01 6.50 -11.37
CA PRO A 460 -17.39 5.58 -10.30
C PRO A 460 -17.44 4.14 -10.82
N LEU A 461 -16.90 3.21 -10.06
CA LEU A 461 -16.97 1.79 -10.39
C LEU A 461 -18.42 1.31 -10.25
N SER A 462 -18.96 0.71 -11.29
CA SER A 462 -20.34 0.22 -11.29
C SER A 462 -20.53 -0.82 -10.18
N GLY A 463 -21.60 -0.67 -9.37
CA GLY A 463 -21.87 -1.55 -8.23
C GLY A 463 -21.04 -1.29 -6.98
N ALA A 464 -20.06 -0.37 -7.03
CA ALA A 464 -19.16 -0.08 -5.91
C ALA A 464 -19.27 1.36 -5.36
N GLN A 465 -20.45 1.99 -5.51
CA GLN A 465 -20.70 3.33 -4.97
C GLN A 465 -21.06 3.34 -3.47
N SER A 466 -21.49 2.19 -2.93
CA SER A 466 -21.85 2.03 -1.53
C SER A 466 -21.78 0.55 -1.16
N VAL A 467 -20.57 0.07 -0.87
CA VAL A 467 -20.31 -1.31 -0.44
C VAL A 467 -20.09 -1.31 1.07
N THR A 468 -20.83 -2.16 1.78
CA THR A 468 -20.64 -2.33 3.22
C THR A 468 -19.63 -3.44 3.48
N ILE A 469 -18.63 -3.16 4.31
CA ILE A 469 -17.59 -4.09 4.73
C ILE A 469 -17.68 -4.26 6.24
N ASP A 470 -17.84 -5.48 6.68
CA ASP A 470 -18.01 -5.81 8.09
C ASP A 470 -16.77 -5.44 8.92
N ALA A 471 -16.99 -5.27 10.23
CA ALA A 471 -15.94 -4.94 11.18
C ALA A 471 -14.85 -6.02 11.21
N GLY A 472 -13.59 -5.62 11.11
CA GLY A 472 -12.43 -6.51 11.15
C GLY A 472 -12.24 -7.37 9.91
N SER A 473 -13.03 -7.21 8.83
CA SER A 473 -13.01 -8.09 7.67
C SER A 473 -12.29 -7.50 6.45
N VAL A 474 -11.95 -8.40 5.51
CA VAL A 474 -11.35 -8.10 4.21
C VAL A 474 -12.33 -8.46 3.11
N PHE A 475 -12.49 -7.58 2.14
CA PHE A 475 -13.44 -7.75 1.04
C PHE A 475 -12.80 -7.37 -0.29
N ASP A 476 -13.10 -8.13 -1.35
CA ASP A 476 -12.65 -7.86 -2.71
C ASP A 476 -13.80 -7.35 -3.59
N ILE A 477 -13.59 -6.20 -4.22
CA ILE A 477 -14.50 -5.63 -5.22
C ILE A 477 -13.88 -5.89 -6.60
N GLN A 478 -14.54 -6.72 -7.40
CA GLN A 478 -14.06 -7.11 -8.71
C GLN A 478 -14.00 -5.93 -9.68
N LEU A 479 -12.94 -5.89 -10.51
CA LEU A 479 -12.75 -4.91 -11.59
C LEU A 479 -13.17 -5.47 -12.95
N ALA A 480 -13.97 -6.55 -12.96
CA ALA A 480 -14.50 -7.12 -14.19
C ALA A 480 -15.31 -6.09 -14.96
N GLY A 481 -15.10 -6.00 -16.28
CA GLY A 481 -15.79 -5.04 -17.15
C GLY A 481 -15.21 -3.63 -17.16
N VAL A 482 -14.16 -3.35 -16.38
CA VAL A 482 -13.38 -2.12 -16.54
C VAL A 482 -12.57 -2.22 -17.84
N PRO A 483 -12.66 -1.23 -18.75
CA PRO A 483 -11.90 -1.26 -19.99
C PRO A 483 -10.40 -1.32 -19.75
N ALA A 484 -9.66 -1.94 -20.68
CA ALA A 484 -8.20 -1.94 -20.65
C ALA A 484 -7.64 -0.52 -20.61
N GLY A 485 -6.63 -0.31 -19.77
CA GLY A 485 -5.98 0.99 -19.59
C GLY A 485 -5.23 1.12 -18.28
N THR A 486 -4.58 2.27 -18.13
CA THR A 486 -3.86 2.64 -16.90
C THR A 486 -4.70 3.60 -16.06
N TYR A 487 -4.85 3.28 -14.80
CA TYR A 487 -5.72 3.97 -13.86
C TYR A 487 -5.00 4.31 -12.55
N GLY A 488 -5.52 5.31 -11.85
CA GLY A 488 -5.51 5.35 -10.39
C GLY A 488 -6.86 4.84 -9.89
N VAL A 489 -6.90 4.35 -8.65
CA VAL A 489 -8.15 3.97 -8.00
C VAL A 489 -8.29 4.79 -6.72
N GLN A 490 -9.39 5.54 -6.59
CA GLN A 490 -9.73 6.23 -5.34
C GLN A 490 -10.72 5.39 -4.55
N VAL A 491 -10.43 5.23 -3.26
CA VAL A 491 -11.30 4.57 -2.28
C VAL A 491 -11.68 5.60 -1.23
N THR A 492 -12.97 5.86 -1.08
CA THR A 492 -13.50 6.73 -0.02
C THR A 492 -14.41 5.95 0.90
N SER A 493 -14.38 6.26 2.20
CA SER A 493 -15.17 5.55 3.20
C SER A 493 -15.62 6.47 4.33
N ASN A 494 -16.65 6.04 5.07
CA ASN A 494 -17.13 6.75 6.26
C ASN A 494 -16.27 6.50 7.52
N THR A 495 -15.44 5.45 7.51
CA THR A 495 -14.48 5.11 8.58
C THR A 495 -13.14 4.73 7.95
N PRO A 496 -12.01 4.82 8.68
CA PRO A 496 -10.72 4.47 8.12
C PRO A 496 -10.65 3.01 7.64
N VAL A 497 -10.25 2.80 6.38
CA VAL A 497 -10.04 1.49 5.74
C VAL A 497 -8.65 1.43 5.10
N GLY A 498 -8.08 0.23 4.99
CA GLY A 498 -6.90 -0.02 4.15
C GLY A 498 -7.32 -0.56 2.79
N ALA A 499 -6.53 -0.30 1.73
CA ALA A 499 -6.87 -0.75 0.40
C ALA A 499 -5.64 -1.06 -0.47
N ALA A 500 -5.82 -1.97 -1.43
CA ALA A 500 -4.88 -2.28 -2.51
C ALA A 500 -5.63 -2.79 -3.75
N VAL A 501 -4.96 -2.82 -4.89
CA VAL A 501 -5.50 -3.44 -6.10
C VAL A 501 -4.64 -4.63 -6.51
N ARG A 502 -5.28 -5.78 -6.70
CA ARG A 502 -4.70 -6.93 -7.38
C ARG A 502 -4.80 -6.73 -8.88
N MET A 503 -3.66 -6.75 -9.55
CA MET A 503 -3.56 -6.81 -11.01
C MET A 503 -3.20 -8.24 -11.41
N VAL A 504 -3.73 -8.71 -12.51
CA VAL A 504 -3.50 -10.07 -13.03
C VAL A 504 -3.09 -10.01 -14.48
N ARG A 505 -2.18 -10.88 -14.87
CA ARG A 505 -1.74 -11.12 -16.25
C ARG A 505 -1.82 -12.61 -16.54
N SER A 506 -2.52 -12.96 -17.59
CA SER A 506 -2.59 -14.33 -18.07
C SER A 506 -1.49 -14.59 -19.10
N GLY A 507 -0.98 -15.81 -19.11
CA GLY A 507 0.02 -16.29 -20.06
C GLY A 507 -0.45 -17.54 -20.80
N GLY A 508 0.51 -18.35 -21.23
CA GLY A 508 0.25 -19.59 -21.94
C GLY A 508 -0.39 -20.67 -21.07
N GLU A 509 -0.71 -21.78 -21.69
CA GLU A 509 -1.36 -22.93 -21.07
C GLU A 509 -0.34 -23.84 -20.37
N TYR A 510 -0.63 -24.21 -19.11
CA TYR A 510 0.19 -25.13 -18.34
C TYR A 510 -0.66 -25.93 -17.33
N PRO A 511 -0.48 -27.27 -17.24
CA PRO A 511 0.28 -28.10 -18.18
C PRO A 511 -0.28 -28.04 -19.61
N ALA A 512 0.52 -28.33 -20.61
CA ALA A 512 0.12 -28.28 -22.01
C ALA A 512 -1.17 -29.10 -22.26
N ARG A 513 -2.18 -28.53 -22.92
CA ARG A 513 -3.51 -29.08 -23.21
C ARG A 513 -4.44 -29.20 -21.99
N SER A 514 -4.11 -28.60 -20.86
CA SER A 514 -4.97 -28.55 -19.67
C SER A 514 -6.07 -27.51 -19.80
N LYS A 515 -5.90 -26.49 -20.67
CA LYS A 515 -6.66 -25.24 -20.75
C LYS A 515 -6.49 -24.32 -19.53
N ALA A 516 -5.69 -24.71 -18.53
CA ALA A 516 -5.33 -23.85 -17.43
C ALA A 516 -4.26 -22.86 -17.90
N LEU A 517 -4.47 -21.56 -17.65
CA LEU A 517 -3.54 -20.52 -18.04
C LEU A 517 -2.65 -20.17 -16.84
N VAL A 518 -1.38 -19.98 -17.11
CA VAL A 518 -0.49 -19.41 -16.08
C VAL A 518 -0.84 -17.96 -15.82
N HIS A 519 -0.76 -17.53 -14.57
CA HIS A 519 -1.00 -16.16 -14.18
C HIS A 519 0.23 -15.53 -13.55
N ASP A 520 0.28 -14.22 -13.56
CA ASP A 520 1.14 -13.37 -12.77
C ASP A 520 0.28 -12.35 -12.02
N GLN A 521 0.63 -12.03 -10.80
CA GLN A 521 -0.13 -11.13 -9.93
C GLN A 521 0.77 -10.02 -9.37
N ALA A 522 0.24 -8.81 -9.28
CA ALA A 522 0.88 -7.70 -8.61
C ALA A 522 -0.10 -6.94 -7.72
N TRP A 523 0.37 -6.48 -6.57
CA TRP A 523 -0.44 -5.74 -5.61
C TRP A 523 -0.02 -4.27 -5.53
N ALA A 524 -0.83 -3.39 -6.12
CA ALA A 524 -0.66 -1.95 -6.00
C ALA A 524 -1.24 -1.48 -4.66
N GLN A 525 -0.39 -0.99 -3.76
CA GLN A 525 -0.79 -0.49 -2.45
C GLN A 525 -1.36 0.92 -2.50
N ALA A 526 -2.29 1.22 -1.60
CA ALA A 526 -2.82 2.57 -1.45
C ALA A 526 -1.80 3.54 -0.85
N ALA A 527 -1.92 4.79 -1.25
CA ALA A 527 -1.23 5.94 -0.71
C ALA A 527 -2.24 6.98 -0.20
N LEU A 528 -1.82 7.84 0.72
CA LEU A 528 -2.62 9.00 1.08
C LEU A 528 -2.63 10.02 -0.07
N PRO A 529 -3.75 10.73 -0.30
CA PRO A 529 -3.79 11.87 -1.21
C PRO A 529 -2.69 12.88 -0.86
N GLY A 530 -1.86 13.25 -1.84
CA GLY A 530 -0.70 14.11 -1.64
C GLY A 530 0.60 13.39 -1.27
N ALA A 531 0.63 12.07 -1.17
CA ALA A 531 1.86 11.31 -0.94
C ALA A 531 2.93 11.56 -2.02
N ALA A 532 2.53 11.92 -3.23
CA ALA A 532 3.43 12.29 -4.32
C ALA A 532 3.74 13.80 -4.41
N ASP A 533 3.30 14.61 -3.44
CA ASP A 533 3.67 16.04 -3.39
C ASP A 533 5.17 16.24 -3.21
N SER A 534 5.81 15.30 -2.50
CA SER A 534 7.26 15.21 -2.35
C SER A 534 7.63 13.73 -2.17
N GLY A 535 7.84 13.02 -3.25
CA GLY A 535 8.13 11.59 -3.23
C GLY A 535 9.38 11.23 -4.05
N LEU A 536 9.88 10.05 -3.79
CA LEU A 536 10.96 9.42 -4.54
C LEU A 536 10.46 8.12 -5.14
N LEU A 537 10.78 7.87 -6.39
CA LEU A 537 10.26 6.75 -7.15
C LEU A 537 11.39 6.02 -7.87
N ALA A 538 11.52 4.73 -7.64
CA ALA A 538 12.41 3.88 -8.42
C ALA A 538 11.80 3.59 -9.79
N VAL A 539 12.66 3.57 -10.79
CA VAL A 539 12.31 3.19 -12.16
C VAL A 539 13.26 2.06 -12.57
N PRO A 540 12.92 0.81 -12.26
CA PRO A 540 13.76 -0.33 -12.56
C PRO A 540 14.16 -0.40 -14.03
N ARG A 541 15.45 -0.68 -14.29
CA ARG A 541 16.02 -0.72 -15.63
C ARG A 541 16.84 -1.99 -15.82
N ALA A 542 16.37 -2.85 -16.69
CA ALA A 542 17.08 -4.00 -17.21
C ALA A 542 16.64 -4.21 -18.65
N ALA A 543 17.40 -4.96 -19.43
CA ALA A 543 17.07 -5.22 -20.83
C ALA A 543 15.74 -5.98 -21.00
N SER A 544 15.38 -6.79 -19.98
CA SER A 544 14.14 -7.56 -19.92
C SER A 544 12.94 -6.79 -19.37
N LEU A 545 13.13 -5.58 -18.85
CA LEU A 545 12.09 -4.81 -18.16
C LEU A 545 11.67 -3.57 -18.95
N SER A 546 10.38 -3.28 -18.90
CA SER A 546 9.80 -1.98 -19.30
C SER A 546 9.20 -1.31 -18.07
N SER A 547 9.46 0.00 -17.90
CA SER A 547 8.99 0.75 -16.74
C SER A 547 8.33 2.04 -17.18
N ALA A 548 7.11 2.29 -16.70
CA ALA A 548 6.33 3.50 -16.92
C ALA A 548 5.93 4.14 -15.58
N VAL A 549 6.22 5.42 -15.42
CA VAL A 549 5.80 6.17 -14.23
C VAL A 549 4.35 6.62 -14.40
N THR A 550 3.53 6.38 -13.39
CA THR A 550 2.13 6.80 -13.35
C THR A 550 1.91 7.79 -12.22
N VAL A 551 1.11 8.82 -12.48
CA VAL A 551 0.68 9.80 -11.49
C VAL A 551 -0.84 9.88 -11.53
N ALA A 552 -1.49 9.55 -10.40
CA ALA A 552 -2.93 9.68 -10.20
C ALA A 552 -3.24 10.93 -9.38
N ASN A 553 -4.38 11.57 -9.64
CA ASN A 553 -4.82 12.76 -8.95
C ASN A 553 -6.32 12.65 -8.56
N SER A 554 -6.60 12.43 -7.29
CA SER A 554 -7.96 12.46 -6.74
C SER A 554 -8.47 13.88 -6.42
N GLY A 555 -7.55 14.85 -6.34
CA GLY A 555 -7.83 16.24 -5.98
C GLY A 555 -8.03 17.15 -7.17
N GLU A 556 -7.85 18.44 -6.96
CA GLU A 556 -7.96 19.46 -8.00
C GLU A 556 -6.81 19.35 -9.03
N THR A 557 -7.05 19.82 -10.26
CA THR A 557 -6.04 19.89 -11.31
C THR A 557 -4.77 20.56 -10.79
N THR A 558 -3.65 19.87 -10.88
CA THR A 558 -2.35 20.34 -10.40
C THR A 558 -1.23 19.95 -11.35
N SER A 559 -0.05 20.50 -11.14
CA SER A 559 1.16 20.13 -11.87
C SER A 559 2.17 19.50 -10.91
N VAL A 560 2.82 18.46 -11.36
CA VAL A 560 3.93 17.82 -10.67
C VAL A 560 5.17 17.88 -11.55
N THR A 561 6.30 18.24 -10.95
CA THR A 561 7.60 18.17 -11.60
C THR A 561 8.24 16.84 -11.27
N LEU A 562 8.58 16.09 -12.30
CA LEU A 562 9.41 14.89 -12.19
C LEU A 562 10.85 15.28 -12.55
N SER A 563 11.81 14.87 -11.74
CA SER A 563 13.24 15.12 -12.03
C SER A 563 14.07 13.89 -11.66
N SER A 564 15.10 13.60 -12.46
CA SER A 564 16.08 12.57 -12.06
C SER A 564 16.82 13.00 -10.79
N LEU A 565 17.28 12.06 -9.97
CA LEU A 565 18.00 12.36 -8.72
C LEU A 565 19.34 13.05 -8.95
N ASP A 566 19.92 12.91 -10.14
CA ASP A 566 21.15 13.58 -10.56
C ASP A 566 20.91 14.96 -11.23
N GLY A 567 19.65 15.34 -11.41
CA GLY A 567 19.26 16.59 -12.05
C GLY A 567 19.43 16.64 -13.57
N SER A 568 19.81 15.52 -14.22
CA SER A 568 20.07 15.48 -15.67
C SER A 568 18.80 15.51 -16.52
N TRP A 569 17.64 15.24 -15.93
CA TRP A 569 16.34 15.22 -16.59
C TRP A 569 15.27 15.85 -15.70
N LYS A 570 14.36 16.59 -16.33
CA LYS A 570 13.22 17.21 -15.67
C LYS A 570 12.05 17.30 -16.65
N GLN A 571 10.84 17.01 -16.13
CA GLN A 571 9.58 17.13 -16.87
C GLN A 571 8.47 17.62 -15.94
N ASP A 572 7.71 18.63 -16.39
CA ASP A 572 6.51 19.09 -15.72
C ASP A 572 5.29 18.38 -16.34
N VAL A 573 4.46 17.79 -15.50
CA VAL A 573 3.25 17.06 -15.89
C VAL A 573 2.04 17.69 -15.22
N LYS A 574 1.05 18.07 -16.03
CA LYS A 574 -0.23 18.54 -15.54
C LYS A 574 -1.18 17.36 -15.45
N VAL A 575 -1.67 17.08 -14.25
CA VAL A 575 -2.64 16.00 -14.00
C VAL A 575 -3.98 16.64 -13.66
N ALA A 576 -4.99 16.34 -14.47
CA ALA A 576 -6.33 16.88 -14.29
C ALA A 576 -7.00 16.31 -13.03
N LYS A 577 -8.03 16.98 -12.53
CA LYS A 577 -8.85 16.49 -11.44
C LYS A 577 -9.44 15.12 -11.77
N GLY A 578 -9.33 14.17 -10.86
CA GLY A 578 -9.92 12.84 -11.01
C GLY A 578 -9.32 12.03 -12.15
N SER A 579 -8.05 12.27 -12.52
CA SER A 579 -7.42 11.55 -13.63
C SER A 579 -6.08 10.93 -13.27
N SER A 580 -5.58 10.08 -14.15
CA SER A 580 -4.21 9.56 -14.11
C SER A 580 -3.46 9.92 -15.40
N SER A 581 -2.14 10.02 -15.28
CA SER A 581 -1.23 10.27 -16.40
C SER A 581 -0.08 9.28 -16.36
N VAL A 582 0.29 8.77 -17.53
CA VAL A 582 1.49 7.96 -17.73
C VAL A 582 2.60 8.86 -18.23
N VAL A 583 3.78 8.74 -17.63
CA VAL A 583 4.95 9.54 -17.96
C VAL A 583 6.07 8.62 -18.42
N GLU A 584 6.52 8.81 -19.63
CA GLU A 584 7.71 8.12 -20.15
C GLU A 584 8.97 8.76 -19.59
N VAL A 585 9.76 7.96 -18.91
CA VAL A 585 11.03 8.38 -18.31
C VAL A 585 12.18 7.85 -19.17
N PRO A 586 13.16 8.70 -19.55
CA PRO A 586 14.27 8.27 -20.39
C PRO A 586 15.01 7.04 -19.84
N ALA A 587 15.46 6.15 -20.73
CA ALA A 587 16.07 4.87 -20.35
C ALA A 587 17.26 4.99 -19.38
N LYS A 588 17.99 6.12 -19.41
CA LYS A 588 19.13 6.38 -18.52
C LYS A 588 18.72 6.81 -17.09
N VAL A 589 17.43 7.10 -16.85
CA VAL A 589 16.92 7.55 -15.55
C VAL A 589 16.32 6.35 -14.83
N SER A 590 16.92 5.97 -13.71
CA SER A 590 16.49 4.84 -12.88
C SER A 590 15.86 5.25 -11.55
N ALA A 591 15.79 6.56 -11.26
CA ALA A 591 15.09 7.10 -10.11
C ALA A 591 14.60 8.53 -10.37
N VAL A 592 13.43 8.85 -9.86
CA VAL A 592 12.75 10.12 -10.07
C VAL A 592 12.33 10.74 -8.74
N ARG A 593 12.56 12.03 -8.57
CA ARG A 593 11.98 12.85 -7.51
C ARG A 593 10.71 13.52 -8.02
N LEU A 594 9.66 13.44 -7.26
CA LEU A 594 8.37 14.08 -7.48
C LEU A 594 8.32 15.37 -6.64
N ASN A 595 7.84 16.45 -7.23
CA ASN A 595 7.63 17.72 -6.54
C ASN A 595 6.37 18.40 -7.11
N ALA A 596 5.29 18.37 -6.36
CA ALA A 596 4.06 19.04 -6.75
C ALA A 596 4.24 20.57 -6.67
N ALA A 597 3.68 21.28 -7.63
CA ALA A 597 3.59 22.73 -7.56
C ALA A 597 2.72 23.09 -6.34
N GLY A 598 3.35 23.54 -5.26
CA GLY A 598 2.68 23.86 -4.02
C GLY A 598 1.54 24.85 -4.26
N ARG A 599 0.32 24.48 -3.93
CA ARG A 599 -0.78 25.43 -3.80
C ARG A 599 -0.45 26.37 -2.66
N LYS A 600 -0.07 27.59 -2.97
CA LYS A 600 -0.08 28.66 -1.98
C LYS A 600 -1.53 28.85 -1.59
N GLY A 601 -1.89 28.40 -0.39
CA GLY A 601 -3.19 28.76 0.19
C GLY A 601 -3.34 30.29 0.14
N SER A 602 -4.53 30.81 -0.12
CA SER A 602 -4.80 32.25 -0.22
C SER A 602 -4.43 33.03 1.05
N SER A 603 -4.06 32.34 2.13
CA SER A 603 -3.57 32.88 3.41
C SER A 603 -2.12 32.51 3.75
N GLY A 604 -1.35 31.97 2.84
CA GLY A 604 0.12 31.85 3.00
C GLY A 604 0.64 30.76 3.94
N THR A 605 -0.17 29.98 4.62
CA THR A 605 0.28 29.12 5.73
C THR A 605 -0.22 27.66 5.74
N SER A 606 -1.18 27.26 4.91
CA SER A 606 -1.57 25.83 4.86
C SER A 606 -1.36 25.25 3.46
N HIS A 607 -0.46 24.29 3.35
CA HIS A 607 -0.39 23.42 2.18
C HIS A 607 -1.54 22.42 2.31
N THR A 608 -2.61 22.62 1.56
CA THR A 608 -3.57 21.54 1.35
C THR A 608 -2.86 20.48 0.51
N PRO A 609 -2.80 19.22 0.95
CA PRO A 609 -2.27 18.15 0.14
C PRO A 609 -2.90 18.18 -1.24
N SER A 610 -2.12 17.96 -2.27
CA SER A 610 -2.66 17.72 -3.61
C SER A 610 -3.38 16.36 -3.62
N GLY A 611 -4.16 15.98 -4.48
CA GLY A 611 -4.68 14.60 -4.57
C GLY A 611 -3.71 13.62 -5.21
N LEU A 612 -2.41 13.94 -5.29
CA LEU A 612 -1.44 13.17 -6.06
C LEU A 612 -0.94 11.92 -5.34
N ALA A 613 -0.92 10.80 -6.08
CA ALA A 613 -0.21 9.57 -5.74
C ALA A 613 0.53 9.07 -6.98
N ALA A 614 1.65 8.38 -6.82
CA ALA A 614 2.46 7.92 -7.94
C ALA A 614 3.06 6.54 -7.71
N ALA A 615 3.24 5.79 -8.79
CA ALA A 615 3.91 4.50 -8.80
C ALA A 615 4.61 4.28 -10.16
N THR A 616 5.54 3.35 -10.21
CA THR A 616 6.09 2.82 -11.45
C THR A 616 5.45 1.47 -11.74
N ILE A 617 4.83 1.32 -12.89
CA ILE A 617 4.42 0.02 -13.42
C ILE A 617 5.66 -0.59 -14.10
N VAL A 618 5.98 -1.82 -13.76
CA VAL A 618 7.08 -2.58 -14.34
C VAL A 618 6.49 -3.79 -15.04
N THR A 619 6.88 -4.02 -16.29
CA THR A 619 6.42 -5.18 -17.07
C THR A 619 7.60 -5.90 -17.69
N ALA A 620 7.42 -7.20 -17.92
CA ALA A 620 8.36 -8.06 -18.63
C ALA A 620 7.59 -9.01 -19.56
N GLN A 621 8.31 -9.62 -20.50
CA GLN A 621 7.75 -10.63 -21.39
C GLN A 621 8.34 -12.01 -21.04
N ALA A 622 7.48 -12.98 -20.79
CA ALA A 622 7.81 -14.38 -20.81
C ALA A 622 7.59 -14.92 -22.23
N GLY A 623 8.46 -15.79 -22.69
CA GLY A 623 8.39 -16.43 -24.01
C GLY A 623 8.11 -17.92 -23.91
N GLY A 624 8.13 -18.60 -25.07
CA GLY A 624 7.89 -20.05 -25.16
C GLY A 624 6.44 -20.44 -24.88
N ASP A 625 6.24 -21.63 -24.35
CA ASP A 625 4.91 -22.19 -24.08
C ASP A 625 4.15 -21.42 -22.99
N LEU A 626 4.86 -20.68 -22.13
CA LEU A 626 4.31 -19.84 -21.07
C LEU A 626 4.30 -18.35 -21.44
N ALA A 627 4.28 -18.04 -22.74
CA ALA A 627 4.31 -16.68 -23.25
C ALA A 627 3.20 -15.82 -22.64
N GLY A 628 3.54 -14.58 -22.30
CA GLY A 628 2.63 -13.60 -21.72
C GLY A 628 3.37 -12.46 -21.07
N THR A 629 2.65 -11.41 -20.75
CA THR A 629 3.19 -10.26 -20.03
C THR A 629 3.18 -10.55 -18.53
N LEU A 630 4.27 -10.19 -17.86
CA LEU A 630 4.39 -10.18 -16.41
C LEU A 630 4.34 -8.73 -15.90
N ILE A 631 3.88 -8.52 -14.67
CA ILE A 631 3.64 -7.20 -14.12
C ILE A 631 4.07 -7.11 -12.65
N SER A 632 4.60 -5.95 -12.28
CA SER A 632 4.78 -5.54 -10.89
C SER A 632 4.61 -4.02 -10.76
N THR A 633 4.53 -3.50 -9.54
CA THR A 633 4.39 -2.08 -9.29
C THR A 633 5.28 -1.63 -8.14
N VAL A 634 5.94 -0.48 -8.32
CA VAL A 634 6.82 0.13 -7.32
C VAL A 634 6.18 1.43 -6.85
N PRO A 635 5.68 1.51 -5.61
CA PRO A 635 5.09 2.74 -5.08
C PRO A 635 6.15 3.79 -4.80
N ALA A 636 5.74 5.07 -4.88
CA ALA A 636 6.58 6.19 -4.47
C ALA A 636 6.88 6.10 -2.97
N GLN A 637 8.14 6.39 -2.61
CA GLN A 637 8.61 6.45 -1.24
C GLN A 637 8.69 7.91 -0.77
N PRO A 638 8.48 8.17 0.53
CA PRO A 638 8.62 9.51 1.07
C PRO A 638 10.03 10.07 0.88
N ASP A 639 10.15 11.36 0.58
CA ASP A 639 11.43 12.06 0.56
C ASP A 639 11.88 12.39 1.98
N ALA A 640 12.91 11.70 2.49
CA ALA A 640 13.43 11.89 3.84
C ALA A 640 13.89 13.33 4.11
N THR A 641 14.35 14.06 3.09
CA THR A 641 14.77 15.46 3.23
C THR A 641 13.61 16.38 3.54
N VAL A 642 12.42 16.06 3.01
CA VAL A 642 11.18 16.81 3.28
C VAL A 642 10.60 16.42 4.64
N GLN A 643 10.64 15.14 5.00
CA GLN A 643 10.19 14.66 6.31
C GLN A 643 11.02 15.25 7.47
N ALA A 644 12.31 15.52 7.25
CA ALA A 644 13.18 16.15 8.24
C ALA A 644 12.85 17.63 8.48
N GLN A 645 12.05 18.27 7.64
CA GLN A 645 11.59 19.66 7.80
C GLN A 645 10.31 19.67 8.63
N ARG A 646 10.43 19.80 9.94
CA ARG A 646 9.26 19.96 10.83
C ARG A 646 8.80 21.42 10.84
N ARG A 647 7.51 21.64 10.59
CA ARG A 647 6.86 22.93 10.79
C ARG A 647 6.23 22.94 12.17
N ILE A 648 6.62 23.90 12.99
CA ILE A 648 5.97 24.16 14.28
C ILE A 648 4.98 25.28 14.05
N LEU A 649 3.70 24.98 14.20
CA LEU A 649 2.65 25.97 14.32
C LEU A 649 2.61 26.37 15.81
N LEU A 650 2.84 27.63 16.09
CA LEU A 650 2.59 28.20 17.42
C LEU A 650 1.12 28.64 17.42
N ASP A 651 0.27 27.88 18.10
CA ASP A 651 -1.13 28.25 18.37
C ASP A 651 -1.21 29.36 19.40
#